data_1239d35274137d93c4ff1bbd8e2a76e5
#
_entry.id   1239d35274137d93c4ff1bbd8e2a76e5
#
_cell.length_a   1.000
_cell.length_b   1.000
_cell.length_c   1.000
_cell.angle_alpha   90.00
_cell.angle_beta   90.00
_cell.angle_gamma   90.00
#
_symmetry.space_group_name_H-M   'P 1'
#
loop_
_entity.id
_entity.type
_entity.pdbx_description
1 polymer ?
#
loop_
_entity_poly.entity_id
_entity_poly.type
_entity_poly.pdbx_seq_one_letter_code
_entity_poly.pdbx_strand_id
1 'polypeptide(L)'
;MIQSKAVSADVLVVGGGTAGCVAALAAADEGASVILVENDTALGGVATRGGIHRYYYGSPGGLQEEIDRRTAEAAAVFGGRTKGFHPDAKRVALAALCREKGIRVWLDSVVYEVIMEGEGVAGVRLLSPAGPLEVRAGVIIDSTGNAHLVRMAGGRLRYGRELDGIYHNYSFIPRRTLEGEIGYDNLDAGWVDPYDPWDVSRAFTRGREWVREGYAQGARYFAVSSMLGVREGGLIEGDAVITLQDYIEDRPSPEVIARSYSHLDNHGFDTGNESEFSQLWIAVMGLFVRGLWCDIPYGALLPKGLERLLVAGRALSVDRDAGMGVRMQKDMHKVGEAAGVAAALSVQGGCAPRQVDRSLLQQRLAERGVLEQEDLRRTEGRNLRFRLGSLAGLKLDGDNAATYSEQLAGYFGTEEGWKAVWLLGHSAGAGSDPKVVRLLAGILEEQSAVAGFNAAITLALLGREEAIPYLLGLIGARDGRKLSNHPKCVPFWVASFVLLRMLKSPAGLEEAARALAEQPGAVHSTFLLDYLSAVLPLLDKEQQAAAAAAVKNWLASGVPGEDYRMHGDRPESLRWSLELRAAAILAQAGADDSLSGKLAAAASADARGYVRNTAARLLPGGTADAASQAAAVPPLGTFDVAVTGAGTAEVICAAALGLTGKRVVLLAPGSALMTEVTRSRLTAFHGADKQEAAAVRKLLELLRKEGAWNGEQLEPVLTQLAADRLLEEAGVRVLYEARSLGSWQEGAQIVVEIATKNGRGFIRAGSLLPSGDGKGNSRRESPLTLTAVLTGTEPLRQEGNGRWQPWRMGDLRLLLRLRQGFYPDEIYLDIRWPEEAAGTAGSGELLMVPAVEELRRQGRIPDAAALAYIADDIWPEDLPWESSGNDEAAQAAGMSKEDTFIARRITAGLAAAARVPDHS
;
A
#
# COMPACT_ATOMS: atom_id res chain seq x y z
N MET A 1 -1.39 -26.08 24.46
CA MET A 1 -1.39 -26.11 22.97
C MET A 1 -2.84 -26.37 22.56
N ILE A 2 -3.48 -25.37 21.94
CA ILE A 2 -4.82 -25.53 21.37
C ILE A 2 -4.66 -26.43 20.14
N GLN A 3 -5.33 -27.58 20.08
CA GLN A 3 -5.36 -28.42 18.90
C GLN A 3 -6.02 -27.61 17.77
N SER A 4 -5.23 -27.11 16.82
CA SER A 4 -5.73 -26.42 15.63
C SER A 4 -6.40 -27.46 14.71
N LYS A 5 -7.59 -27.16 14.21
CA LYS A 5 -8.27 -27.99 13.22
C LYS A 5 -7.49 -27.88 11.89
N ALA A 6 -6.91 -28.96 11.42
CA ALA A 6 -6.21 -28.99 10.15
C ALA A 6 -7.21 -29.05 8.98
N VAL A 7 -7.02 -28.19 7.99
CA VAL A 7 -7.81 -28.11 6.76
C VAL A 7 -6.86 -28.19 5.56
N SER A 8 -7.28 -28.82 4.45
CA SER A 8 -6.46 -28.93 3.24
C SER A 8 -7.20 -28.48 1.98
N ALA A 9 -6.41 -28.10 0.96
CA ALA A 9 -6.84 -27.80 -0.40
C ALA A 9 -5.71 -28.17 -1.39
N ASP A 10 -6.00 -28.21 -2.68
CA ASP A 10 -4.98 -28.32 -3.73
C ASP A 10 -4.17 -27.03 -3.81
N VAL A 11 -4.86 -25.89 -3.82
CA VAL A 11 -4.26 -24.56 -3.90
C VAL A 11 -4.73 -23.68 -2.74
N LEU A 12 -3.78 -23.06 -2.04
CA LEU A 12 -4.05 -22.02 -1.05
C LEU A 12 -3.57 -20.68 -1.59
N VAL A 13 -4.48 -19.71 -1.63
CA VAL A 13 -4.15 -18.30 -1.97
C VAL A 13 -4.22 -17.47 -0.70
N VAL A 14 -3.15 -16.76 -0.37
CA VAL A 14 -3.09 -15.82 0.77
C VAL A 14 -3.02 -14.39 0.26
N GLY A 15 -4.04 -13.61 0.58
CA GLY A 15 -4.30 -12.27 0.09
C GLY A 15 -5.39 -12.25 -1.00
N GLY A 16 -6.59 -11.81 -0.65
CA GLY A 16 -7.76 -11.67 -1.53
C GLY A 16 -7.81 -10.32 -2.26
N GLY A 17 -6.63 -9.76 -2.60
CA GLY A 17 -6.50 -8.51 -3.36
C GLY A 17 -6.72 -8.69 -4.87
N THR A 18 -6.25 -7.72 -5.66
CA THR A 18 -6.41 -7.67 -7.12
C THR A 18 -5.93 -8.96 -7.81
N ALA A 19 -4.71 -9.42 -7.51
CA ALA A 19 -4.16 -10.62 -8.13
C ALA A 19 -4.68 -11.91 -7.47
N GLY A 20 -4.83 -11.93 -6.14
CA GLY A 20 -5.19 -13.13 -5.41
C GLY A 20 -6.60 -13.63 -5.68
N CYS A 21 -7.59 -12.72 -5.83
CA CYS A 21 -8.94 -13.12 -6.24
C CYS A 21 -8.92 -13.82 -7.60
N VAL A 22 -8.20 -13.26 -8.56
CA VAL A 22 -8.10 -13.82 -9.91
C VAL A 22 -7.31 -15.13 -9.91
N ALA A 23 -6.25 -15.23 -9.11
CA ALA A 23 -5.50 -16.49 -8.95
C ALA A 23 -6.39 -17.62 -8.38
N ALA A 24 -7.22 -17.31 -7.39
CA ALA A 24 -8.16 -18.27 -6.83
C ALA A 24 -9.23 -18.71 -7.85
N LEU A 25 -9.80 -17.75 -8.60
CA LEU A 25 -10.77 -18.03 -9.66
C LEU A 25 -10.16 -18.89 -10.78
N ALA A 26 -8.95 -18.53 -11.24
CA ALA A 26 -8.27 -19.26 -12.31
C ALA A 26 -7.90 -20.69 -11.89
N ALA A 27 -7.41 -20.88 -10.67
CA ALA A 27 -7.08 -22.22 -10.16
C ALA A 27 -8.34 -23.10 -10.03
N ALA A 28 -9.47 -22.52 -9.58
CA ALA A 28 -10.76 -23.23 -9.52
C ALA A 28 -11.30 -23.56 -10.90
N ASP A 29 -11.16 -22.67 -11.90
CA ASP A 29 -11.54 -22.92 -13.29
C ASP A 29 -10.76 -24.08 -13.92
N GLU A 30 -9.49 -24.26 -13.54
CA GLU A 30 -8.67 -25.43 -13.94
C GLU A 30 -8.97 -26.67 -13.10
N GLY A 31 -9.97 -26.65 -12.21
CA GLY A 31 -10.46 -27.81 -11.45
C GLY A 31 -9.79 -28.06 -10.10
N ALA A 32 -8.95 -27.17 -9.61
CA ALA A 32 -8.33 -27.32 -8.28
C ALA A 32 -9.32 -26.96 -7.15
N SER A 33 -9.24 -27.67 -6.02
CA SER A 33 -9.89 -27.24 -4.78
C SER A 33 -9.11 -26.05 -4.19
N VAL A 34 -9.82 -24.92 -3.91
CA VAL A 34 -9.15 -23.66 -3.53
C VAL A 34 -9.63 -23.14 -2.18
N ILE A 35 -8.67 -22.71 -1.35
CA ILE A 35 -8.91 -21.84 -0.18
C ILE A 35 -8.31 -20.47 -0.48
N LEU A 36 -9.09 -19.41 -0.26
CA LEU A 36 -8.66 -18.00 -0.33
C LEU A 36 -8.73 -17.37 1.06
N VAL A 37 -7.60 -16.91 1.56
CA VAL A 37 -7.49 -16.23 2.88
C VAL A 37 -7.25 -14.73 2.68
N GLU A 38 -8.07 -13.90 3.33
CA GLU A 38 -7.93 -12.44 3.30
C GLU A 38 -7.96 -11.87 4.72
N ASN A 39 -7.04 -10.96 5.00
CA ASN A 39 -6.94 -10.29 6.31
C ASN A 39 -8.02 -9.22 6.53
N ASP A 40 -8.54 -8.62 5.46
CA ASP A 40 -9.64 -7.66 5.55
C ASP A 40 -11.01 -8.39 5.47
N THR A 41 -12.08 -7.64 5.71
CA THR A 41 -13.45 -8.17 5.76
C THR A 41 -14.11 -8.26 4.39
N ALA A 42 -13.41 -7.90 3.30
CA ALA A 42 -13.91 -8.02 1.94
C ALA A 42 -12.80 -8.29 0.92
N LEU A 43 -13.18 -8.87 -0.22
CA LEU A 43 -12.29 -9.15 -1.34
C LEU A 43 -12.01 -7.90 -2.20
N GLY A 44 -10.93 -7.96 -3.00
CA GLY A 44 -10.56 -6.98 -4.01
C GLY A 44 -9.43 -6.02 -3.59
N GLY A 45 -9.06 -6.00 -2.32
CA GLY A 45 -7.92 -5.25 -1.79
C GLY A 45 -7.94 -3.76 -2.15
N VAL A 46 -6.90 -3.26 -2.82
CA VAL A 46 -6.75 -1.82 -3.15
C VAL A 46 -7.89 -1.28 -4.02
N ALA A 47 -8.53 -2.13 -4.84
CA ALA A 47 -9.64 -1.77 -5.71
C ALA A 47 -10.95 -1.54 -4.95
N THR A 48 -11.12 -2.16 -3.79
CA THR A 48 -12.34 -2.14 -2.98
C THR A 48 -12.08 -1.45 -1.64
N ARG A 49 -11.41 -2.14 -0.72
CA ARG A 49 -11.10 -1.66 0.64
C ARG A 49 -10.09 -0.52 0.64
N GLY A 50 -9.13 -0.53 -0.30
CA GLY A 50 -8.17 0.54 -0.50
C GLY A 50 -8.73 1.78 -1.22
N GLY A 51 -9.93 1.71 -1.80
CA GLY A 51 -10.64 2.84 -2.39
C GLY A 51 -10.13 3.33 -3.75
N ILE A 52 -9.11 2.70 -4.36
CA ILE A 52 -8.61 3.07 -5.70
C ILE A 52 -9.47 2.39 -6.76
N HIS A 53 -10.61 2.96 -7.04
CA HIS A 53 -11.63 2.39 -7.94
C HIS A 53 -11.59 2.92 -9.38
N ARG A 54 -10.37 3.19 -9.89
CA ARG A 54 -10.12 3.59 -11.27
C ARG A 54 -8.89 2.87 -11.79
N TYR A 55 -8.97 2.40 -13.04
CA TYR A 55 -7.79 1.94 -13.77
C TYR A 55 -7.08 3.13 -14.40
N TYR A 56 -5.80 3.31 -14.12
CA TYR A 56 -4.97 4.37 -14.69
C TYR A 56 -4.23 3.90 -15.93
N TYR A 57 -3.59 2.75 -15.85
CA TYR A 57 -2.80 2.08 -16.88
C TYR A 57 -3.08 0.57 -16.87
N GLY A 58 -2.25 -0.18 -17.57
CA GLY A 58 -2.36 -1.61 -17.75
C GLY A 58 -3.14 -1.99 -19.00
N SER A 59 -2.98 -3.23 -19.43
CA SER A 59 -3.69 -3.79 -20.58
C SER A 59 -4.82 -4.71 -20.13
N PRO A 60 -6.02 -4.66 -20.77
CA PRO A 60 -7.14 -5.55 -20.43
C PRO A 60 -6.85 -7.00 -20.84
N GLY A 61 -7.70 -7.93 -20.43
CA GLY A 61 -7.72 -9.32 -20.86
C GLY A 61 -7.98 -10.31 -19.72
N GLY A 62 -8.31 -11.55 -20.07
CA GLY A 62 -8.58 -12.64 -19.16
C GLY A 62 -9.80 -12.43 -18.26
N LEU A 63 -9.77 -12.99 -17.06
CA LEU A 63 -10.85 -12.90 -16.06
C LEU A 63 -11.20 -11.47 -15.64
N GLN A 64 -10.31 -10.48 -15.89
CA GLN A 64 -10.64 -9.08 -15.61
C GLN A 64 -11.90 -8.62 -16.30
N GLU A 65 -12.14 -9.04 -17.54
CA GLU A 65 -13.30 -8.63 -18.33
C GLU A 65 -14.62 -9.14 -17.72
N GLU A 66 -14.62 -10.38 -17.24
CA GLU A 66 -15.79 -10.95 -16.54
C GLU A 66 -16.04 -10.26 -15.20
N ILE A 67 -14.97 -9.97 -14.42
CA ILE A 67 -15.08 -9.25 -13.16
C ILE A 67 -15.64 -7.84 -13.40
N ASP A 68 -15.18 -7.14 -14.44
CA ASP A 68 -15.64 -5.79 -14.76
C ASP A 68 -17.08 -5.78 -15.25
N ARG A 69 -17.50 -6.79 -16.06
CA ARG A 69 -18.88 -6.98 -16.49
C ARG A 69 -19.82 -7.19 -15.28
N ARG A 70 -19.49 -8.12 -14.37
CA ARG A 70 -20.27 -8.38 -13.15
C ARG A 70 -20.30 -7.16 -12.22
N THR A 71 -19.20 -6.42 -12.15
CA THR A 71 -19.13 -5.17 -11.39
C THR A 71 -20.09 -4.13 -11.96
N ALA A 72 -20.14 -3.98 -13.29
CA ALA A 72 -21.05 -3.05 -13.95
C ALA A 72 -22.53 -3.43 -13.76
N GLU A 73 -22.86 -4.74 -13.80
CA GLU A 73 -24.20 -5.23 -13.53
C GLU A 73 -24.67 -4.89 -12.10
N ALA A 74 -23.85 -5.16 -11.09
CA ALA A 74 -24.15 -4.82 -9.71
C ALA A 74 -24.22 -3.28 -9.51
N ALA A 75 -23.32 -2.52 -10.14
CA ALA A 75 -23.32 -1.06 -10.08
C ALA A 75 -24.58 -0.44 -10.70
N ALA A 76 -25.12 -1.03 -11.76
CA ALA A 76 -26.37 -0.57 -12.35
C ALA A 76 -27.55 -0.69 -11.37
N VAL A 77 -27.57 -1.74 -10.55
CA VAL A 77 -28.57 -1.89 -9.48
C VAL A 77 -28.32 -0.92 -8.34
N PHE A 78 -27.07 -0.69 -7.94
CA PHE A 78 -26.77 0.26 -6.87
C PHE A 78 -27.13 1.70 -7.23
N GLY A 79 -27.12 2.05 -8.53
CA GLY A 79 -27.48 3.38 -9.02
C GLY A 79 -26.39 4.43 -8.78
N GLY A 80 -26.72 5.67 -9.18
CA GLY A 80 -25.76 6.78 -9.11
C GLY A 80 -24.69 6.72 -10.21
N ARG A 81 -23.83 7.76 -10.24
CA ARG A 81 -22.64 7.80 -11.09
C ARG A 81 -21.40 7.56 -10.24
N THR A 82 -20.42 6.89 -10.80
CA THR A 82 -19.15 6.60 -10.09
C THR A 82 -17.98 6.95 -10.98
N LYS A 83 -17.01 7.68 -10.43
CA LYS A 83 -15.74 7.96 -11.11
C LYS A 83 -14.90 6.68 -11.18
N GLY A 84 -14.91 6.00 -12.33
CA GLY A 84 -14.33 4.68 -12.50
C GLY A 84 -15.33 3.56 -12.25
N PHE A 85 -14.93 2.44 -11.67
CA PHE A 85 -15.86 1.36 -11.28
C PHE A 85 -16.34 1.56 -9.83
N HIS A 86 -17.53 1.01 -9.52
CA HIS A 86 -18.08 1.08 -8.16
C HIS A 86 -17.38 0.06 -7.24
N PRO A 87 -16.66 0.47 -6.17
CA PRO A 87 -15.85 -0.45 -5.37
C PRO A 87 -16.69 -1.50 -4.63
N ASP A 88 -17.85 -1.12 -4.11
CA ASP A 88 -18.72 -2.07 -3.41
C ASP A 88 -19.45 -3.03 -4.38
N ALA A 89 -19.76 -2.59 -5.60
CA ALA A 89 -20.21 -3.49 -6.65
C ALA A 89 -19.14 -4.52 -7.02
N LYS A 90 -17.87 -4.11 -7.08
CA LYS A 90 -16.75 -5.01 -7.36
C LYS A 90 -16.54 -6.04 -6.24
N ARG A 91 -16.68 -5.65 -4.96
CA ARG A 91 -16.57 -6.63 -3.86
C ARG A 91 -17.70 -7.67 -3.92
N VAL A 92 -18.94 -7.25 -4.25
CA VAL A 92 -20.07 -8.16 -4.45
C VAL A 92 -19.83 -9.10 -5.63
N ALA A 93 -19.35 -8.58 -6.77
CA ALA A 93 -19.02 -9.38 -7.94
C ALA A 93 -17.96 -10.45 -7.64
N LEU A 94 -16.89 -10.10 -6.94
CA LEU A 94 -15.83 -11.03 -6.53
C LEU A 94 -16.35 -12.10 -5.57
N ALA A 95 -17.15 -11.73 -4.57
CA ALA A 95 -17.76 -12.68 -3.65
C ALA A 95 -18.71 -13.66 -4.37
N ALA A 96 -19.50 -13.16 -5.33
CA ALA A 96 -20.38 -13.99 -6.15
C ALA A 96 -19.61 -14.99 -7.01
N LEU A 97 -18.57 -14.53 -7.72
CA LEU A 97 -17.71 -15.39 -8.53
C LEU A 97 -17.00 -16.47 -7.70
N CYS A 98 -16.45 -16.11 -6.53
CA CYS A 98 -15.82 -17.10 -5.64
C CYS A 98 -16.83 -18.16 -5.17
N ARG A 99 -18.06 -17.76 -4.84
CA ARG A 99 -19.11 -18.68 -4.43
C ARG A 99 -19.54 -19.60 -5.58
N GLU A 100 -19.77 -19.07 -6.79
CA GLU A 100 -20.14 -19.81 -7.99
C GLU A 100 -19.08 -20.89 -8.33
N LYS A 101 -17.80 -20.59 -8.11
CA LYS A 101 -16.67 -21.52 -8.35
C LYS A 101 -16.35 -22.45 -7.16
N GLY A 102 -17.13 -22.40 -6.07
CA GLY A 102 -16.93 -23.26 -4.90
C GLY A 102 -15.65 -22.96 -4.10
N ILE A 103 -15.08 -21.78 -4.24
CA ILE A 103 -13.88 -21.34 -3.50
C ILE A 103 -14.25 -21.12 -2.03
N ARG A 104 -13.47 -21.72 -1.11
CA ARG A 104 -13.63 -21.47 0.34
C ARG A 104 -12.92 -20.18 0.71
N VAL A 105 -13.69 -19.11 0.93
CA VAL A 105 -13.16 -17.78 1.29
C VAL A 105 -13.17 -17.61 2.80
N TRP A 106 -12.01 -17.22 3.37
CA TRP A 106 -11.86 -16.87 4.77
C TRP A 106 -11.43 -15.40 4.88
N LEU A 107 -12.37 -14.54 5.23
CA LEU A 107 -12.15 -13.14 5.49
C LEU A 107 -11.77 -12.92 6.95
N ASP A 108 -11.30 -11.72 7.26
CA ASP A 108 -10.88 -11.29 8.60
C ASP A 108 -9.90 -12.28 9.26
N SER A 109 -9.00 -12.85 8.43
CA SER A 109 -8.11 -13.97 8.77
C SER A 109 -6.65 -13.62 8.51
N VAL A 110 -5.83 -13.51 9.57
CA VAL A 110 -4.42 -13.12 9.47
C VAL A 110 -3.50 -14.34 9.54
N VAL A 111 -2.69 -14.52 8.50
CA VAL A 111 -1.61 -15.53 8.52
C VAL A 111 -0.44 -14.96 9.34
N TYR A 112 0.03 -15.73 10.31
CA TYR A 112 1.11 -15.32 11.22
C TYR A 112 2.32 -16.27 11.21
N GLU A 113 2.24 -17.41 10.53
CA GLU A 113 3.34 -18.38 10.45
C GLU A 113 3.21 -19.24 9.18
N VAL A 114 4.35 -19.56 8.58
CA VAL A 114 4.48 -20.49 7.45
C VAL A 114 4.98 -21.85 7.96
N ILE A 115 4.40 -22.94 7.44
CA ILE A 115 4.79 -24.32 7.77
C ILE A 115 5.71 -24.82 6.66
N MET A 116 6.95 -25.15 7.01
CA MET A 116 7.96 -25.63 6.08
C MET A 116 8.11 -27.16 6.14
N GLU A 117 8.34 -27.79 5.00
CA GLU A 117 8.78 -29.19 4.84
C GLU A 117 10.01 -29.22 3.90
N GLY A 118 11.20 -29.17 4.48
CA GLY A 118 12.43 -28.93 3.73
C GLY A 118 12.42 -27.51 3.15
N GLU A 119 12.69 -27.39 1.85
CA GLU A 119 12.57 -26.11 1.12
C GLU A 119 11.14 -25.82 0.64
N GLY A 120 10.20 -26.75 0.85
CA GLY A 120 8.81 -26.61 0.41
C GLY A 120 7.93 -25.93 1.44
N VAL A 121 7.14 -24.95 1.00
CA VAL A 121 6.07 -24.36 1.80
C VAL A 121 4.88 -25.32 1.79
N ALA A 122 4.60 -25.95 2.95
CA ALA A 122 3.58 -26.99 3.09
C ALA A 122 2.22 -26.45 3.57
N GLY A 123 2.21 -25.27 4.16
CA GLY A 123 0.99 -24.69 4.72
C GLY A 123 1.25 -23.40 5.48
N VAL A 124 0.20 -22.94 6.15
CA VAL A 124 0.23 -21.76 7.01
C VAL A 124 -0.54 -21.97 8.30
N ARG A 125 -0.19 -21.20 9.33
CA ARG A 125 -1.03 -20.99 10.51
C ARG A 125 -1.62 -19.59 10.46
N LEU A 126 -2.91 -19.51 10.73
CA LEU A 126 -3.65 -18.27 10.69
C LEU A 126 -4.59 -18.12 11.89
N LEU A 127 -4.92 -16.90 12.23
CA LEU A 127 -5.97 -16.55 13.19
C LEU A 127 -7.19 -16.05 12.41
N SER A 128 -8.28 -16.81 12.50
CA SER A 128 -9.59 -16.45 11.96
C SER A 128 -10.55 -15.99 13.07
N PRO A 129 -11.72 -15.41 12.74
CA PRO A 129 -12.76 -15.13 13.72
C PRO A 129 -13.22 -16.36 14.52
N ALA A 130 -13.06 -17.57 13.94
CA ALA A 130 -13.37 -18.83 14.62
C ALA A 130 -12.20 -19.38 15.48
N GLY A 131 -11.07 -18.65 15.55
CA GLY A 131 -9.87 -19.03 16.27
C GLY A 131 -8.70 -19.47 15.36
N PRO A 132 -7.62 -20.02 15.95
CA PRO A 132 -6.45 -20.43 15.20
C PRO A 132 -6.71 -21.69 14.37
N LEU A 133 -6.20 -21.67 13.12
CA LEU A 133 -6.33 -22.75 12.13
C LEU A 133 -4.98 -23.08 11.53
N GLU A 134 -4.82 -24.35 11.10
CA GLU A 134 -3.71 -24.78 10.24
C GLU A 134 -4.27 -25.19 8.87
N VAL A 135 -3.69 -24.63 7.80
CA VAL A 135 -4.07 -24.91 6.41
C VAL A 135 -2.89 -25.49 5.68
N ARG A 136 -3.07 -26.65 5.04
CA ARG A 136 -2.09 -27.29 4.19
C ARG A 136 -2.54 -27.30 2.75
N ALA A 137 -1.58 -27.16 1.80
CA ALA A 137 -1.90 -27.17 0.37
C ALA A 137 -0.77 -27.82 -0.45
N GLY A 138 -1.14 -28.32 -1.65
CA GLY A 138 -0.17 -28.78 -2.64
C GLY A 138 0.70 -27.65 -3.15
N VAL A 139 0.08 -26.50 -3.49
CA VAL A 139 0.73 -25.28 -3.92
C VAL A 139 0.14 -24.08 -3.18
N ILE A 140 0.98 -23.12 -2.83
CA ILE A 140 0.59 -21.89 -2.16
C ILE A 140 0.91 -20.70 -3.06
N ILE A 141 0.00 -19.71 -3.11
CA ILE A 141 0.19 -18.44 -3.82
C ILE A 141 0.23 -17.32 -2.78
N ASP A 142 1.40 -16.68 -2.66
CA ASP A 142 1.55 -15.44 -1.89
C ASP A 142 1.07 -14.25 -2.72
N SER A 143 -0.13 -13.77 -2.42
CA SER A 143 -0.72 -12.56 -3.01
C SER A 143 -0.92 -11.45 -1.97
N THR A 144 -0.09 -11.45 -0.92
CA THR A 144 -0.18 -10.47 0.19
C THR A 144 0.25 -9.06 -0.22
N GLY A 145 0.79 -8.90 -1.42
CA GLY A 145 1.25 -7.63 -1.99
C GLY A 145 2.60 -7.14 -1.45
N ASN A 146 3.09 -7.69 -0.34
CA ASN A 146 4.40 -7.39 0.26
C ASN A 146 5.26 -8.65 0.48
N ALA A 147 4.91 -9.78 -0.17
CA ALA A 147 5.60 -11.06 -0.04
C ALA A 147 5.77 -11.54 1.43
N HIS A 148 4.68 -11.41 2.22
CA HIS A 148 4.73 -11.77 3.64
C HIS A 148 5.04 -13.24 3.87
N LEU A 149 4.51 -14.17 3.01
CA LEU A 149 4.79 -15.60 3.15
C LEU A 149 6.23 -15.93 2.77
N VAL A 150 6.75 -15.32 1.67
CA VAL A 150 8.16 -15.48 1.28
C VAL A 150 9.07 -15.04 2.42
N ARG A 151 8.78 -13.89 3.05
CA ARG A 151 9.52 -13.38 4.20
C ARG A 151 9.45 -14.32 5.40
N MET A 152 8.26 -14.80 5.77
CA MET A 152 8.07 -15.74 6.89
C MET A 152 8.75 -17.10 6.64
N ALA A 153 8.87 -17.53 5.36
CA ALA A 153 9.59 -18.73 4.95
C ALA A 153 11.12 -18.54 4.90
N GLY A 154 11.64 -17.35 5.19
CA GLY A 154 13.07 -17.03 5.13
C GLY A 154 13.60 -16.79 3.71
N GLY A 155 12.72 -16.57 2.73
CA GLY A 155 13.08 -16.23 1.36
C GLY A 155 13.69 -14.81 1.26
N ARG A 156 14.49 -14.60 0.20
CA ARG A 156 15.18 -13.34 -0.01
C ARG A 156 14.28 -12.31 -0.69
N LEU A 157 14.34 -11.08 -0.16
CA LEU A 157 13.58 -9.93 -0.65
C LEU A 157 14.51 -8.73 -0.83
N ARG A 158 14.19 -7.89 -1.80
CA ARG A 158 14.74 -6.53 -1.93
C ARG A 158 13.76 -5.54 -1.32
N TYR A 159 14.28 -4.56 -0.58
CA TYR A 159 13.48 -3.62 0.21
C TYR A 159 13.81 -2.18 -0.15
N GLY A 160 12.83 -1.44 -0.71
CA GLY A 160 12.92 -0.01 -0.98
C GLY A 160 14.07 0.40 -1.88
N ARG A 161 14.42 1.70 -1.88
CA ARG A 161 15.54 2.25 -2.66
C ARG A 161 16.88 1.73 -2.15
N GLU A 162 17.79 1.48 -3.08
CA GLU A 162 19.14 1.02 -2.74
C GLU A 162 19.88 2.01 -1.82
N LEU A 163 19.73 3.31 -2.08
CA LEU A 163 20.39 4.36 -1.31
C LEU A 163 19.94 4.38 0.15
N ASP A 164 18.65 4.48 0.42
CA ASP A 164 18.11 4.84 1.73
C ASP A 164 17.01 3.88 2.26
N GLY A 165 16.64 2.87 1.49
CA GLY A 165 15.63 1.89 1.88
C GLY A 165 14.19 2.39 1.85
N ILE A 166 13.95 3.60 1.35
CA ILE A 166 12.62 4.20 1.33
C ILE A 166 11.75 3.52 0.26
N TYR A 167 10.53 3.18 0.65
CA TYR A 167 9.48 2.68 -0.24
C TYR A 167 8.76 3.84 -0.95
N HIS A 168 7.97 3.54 -1.99
CA HIS A 168 7.10 4.55 -2.59
C HIS A 168 6.07 5.07 -1.59
N ASN A 169 5.65 6.32 -1.78
CA ASN A 169 4.60 6.95 -0.98
C ASN A 169 3.34 6.09 -0.98
N TYR A 170 2.68 5.98 0.18
CA TYR A 170 1.40 5.29 0.28
C TYR A 170 0.23 6.24 0.00
N SER A 171 -0.86 5.67 -0.51
CA SER A 171 -2.15 6.37 -0.62
C SER A 171 -3.01 6.12 0.60
N PHE A 172 -3.75 7.15 1.01
CA PHE A 172 -4.90 7.07 1.92
C PHE A 172 -6.12 7.64 1.21
N ILE A 173 -7.22 6.90 1.15
CA ILE A 173 -8.31 7.20 0.23
C ILE A 173 -9.63 7.40 1.00
N PRO A 174 -10.05 8.64 1.27
CA PRO A 174 -11.42 8.91 1.68
C PRO A 174 -12.35 8.92 0.46
N ARG A 175 -13.58 8.39 0.64
CA ARG A 175 -14.64 8.37 -0.37
C ARG A 175 -15.72 9.40 -0.06
N ARG A 176 -16.16 10.11 -1.08
CA ARG A 176 -17.19 11.15 -0.98
C ARG A 176 -18.13 11.17 -2.19
N THR A 177 -19.25 11.86 -2.04
CA THR A 177 -20.06 12.29 -3.18
C THR A 177 -19.63 13.69 -3.60
N LEU A 178 -19.38 13.88 -4.89
CA LEU A 178 -19.04 15.18 -5.50
C LEU A 178 -19.94 15.37 -6.71
N GLU A 179 -20.75 16.45 -6.71
CA GLU A 179 -21.69 16.77 -7.81
C GLU A 179 -22.60 15.57 -8.21
N GLY A 180 -23.05 14.79 -7.22
CA GLY A 180 -23.88 13.60 -7.42
C GLY A 180 -23.14 12.37 -7.96
N GLU A 181 -21.82 12.42 -8.02
CA GLU A 181 -20.96 11.29 -8.40
C GLU A 181 -20.22 10.72 -7.18
N ILE A 182 -20.19 9.41 -7.02
CA ILE A 182 -19.37 8.72 -6.03
C ILE A 182 -17.93 8.78 -6.48
N GLY A 183 -17.13 9.53 -5.75
CA GLY A 183 -15.72 9.75 -6.03
C GLY A 183 -14.82 9.48 -4.82
N TYR A 184 -13.55 9.79 -4.99
CA TYR A 184 -12.54 9.67 -3.94
C TYR A 184 -11.47 10.74 -4.10
N ASP A 185 -10.83 11.05 -2.98
CA ASP A 185 -9.61 11.87 -2.98
C ASP A 185 -8.41 10.92 -2.84
N ASN A 186 -7.49 10.94 -3.81
CA ASN A 186 -6.25 10.17 -3.70
C ASN A 186 -5.23 11.02 -2.96
N LEU A 187 -5.08 10.75 -1.66
CA LEU A 187 -4.13 11.44 -0.80
C LEU A 187 -2.81 10.66 -0.79
N ASP A 188 -1.74 11.24 -1.36
CA ASP A 188 -0.39 10.76 -1.11
C ASP A 188 -0.01 11.18 0.31
N ALA A 189 -0.06 10.24 1.25
CA ALA A 189 -0.07 10.53 2.68
C ALA A 189 1.30 10.40 3.36
N GLY A 190 2.38 10.28 2.59
CA GLY A 190 3.75 10.20 3.09
C GLY A 190 4.41 8.85 2.82
N TRP A 191 5.48 8.60 3.56
CA TRP A 191 6.20 7.33 3.54
C TRP A 191 5.80 6.45 4.73
N VAL A 192 5.93 5.14 4.56
CA VAL A 192 5.69 4.14 5.60
C VAL A 192 6.60 2.94 5.38
N ASP A 193 7.13 2.38 6.47
CA ASP A 193 7.71 1.05 6.45
C ASP A 193 6.58 0.02 6.66
N PRO A 194 6.20 -0.76 5.62
CA PRO A 194 5.10 -1.70 5.74
C PRO A 194 5.39 -2.90 6.65
N TYR A 195 6.65 -3.06 7.09
CA TYR A 195 7.10 -4.13 7.98
C TYR A 195 7.26 -3.70 9.43
N ASP A 196 7.16 -2.39 9.72
CA ASP A 196 7.10 -1.86 11.08
C ASP A 196 5.64 -1.62 11.51
N PRO A 197 5.06 -2.45 12.41
CA PRO A 197 3.68 -2.30 12.84
C PRO A 197 3.37 -0.94 13.50
N TRP A 198 4.36 -0.30 14.13
CA TRP A 198 4.21 1.03 14.70
C TRP A 198 4.15 2.12 13.64
N ASP A 199 4.97 1.98 12.59
CA ASP A 199 4.97 2.93 11.48
C ASP A 199 3.70 2.81 10.64
N VAL A 200 3.19 1.58 10.43
CA VAL A 200 1.86 1.33 9.84
C VAL A 200 0.76 2.01 10.65
N SER A 201 0.80 1.87 11.98
CA SER A 201 -0.19 2.50 12.87
C SER A 201 -0.13 4.03 12.79
N ARG A 202 1.08 4.62 12.79
CA ARG A 202 1.30 6.05 12.56
C ARG A 202 0.74 6.51 11.21
N ALA A 203 0.94 5.71 10.15
CA ALA A 203 0.49 6.04 8.80
C ALA A 203 -1.05 6.13 8.70
N PHE A 204 -1.79 5.27 9.40
CA PHE A 204 -3.25 5.39 9.50
C PHE A 204 -3.67 6.71 10.13
N THR A 205 -3.09 7.07 11.26
CA THR A 205 -3.38 8.34 11.95
C THR A 205 -3.04 9.54 11.07
N ARG A 206 -1.86 9.53 10.41
CA ARG A 206 -1.44 10.59 9.50
C ARG A 206 -2.40 10.78 8.31
N GLY A 207 -2.84 9.68 7.69
CA GLY A 207 -3.82 9.72 6.60
C GLY A 207 -5.14 10.37 7.03
N ARG A 208 -5.58 10.16 8.27
CA ARG A 208 -6.80 10.74 8.84
C ARG A 208 -6.68 12.23 9.15
N GLU A 209 -5.50 12.75 9.42
CA GLU A 209 -5.28 14.20 9.53
C GLU A 209 -5.64 14.91 8.23
N TRP A 210 -5.28 14.34 7.08
CA TRP A 210 -5.67 14.87 5.77
C TRP A 210 -7.19 14.82 5.53
N VAL A 211 -7.85 13.77 6.03
CA VAL A 211 -9.33 13.69 5.99
C VAL A 211 -9.95 14.83 6.80
N ARG A 212 -9.41 15.14 7.98
CA ARG A 212 -9.85 16.27 8.80
C ARG A 212 -9.71 17.61 8.06
N GLU A 213 -8.60 17.82 7.36
CA GLU A 213 -8.42 19.03 6.54
C GLU A 213 -9.45 19.11 5.41
N GLY A 214 -9.82 17.99 4.78
CA GLY A 214 -10.88 17.93 3.78
C GLY A 214 -12.23 18.39 4.36
N TYR A 215 -12.61 17.95 5.56
CA TYR A 215 -13.82 18.45 6.24
C TYR A 215 -13.74 19.96 6.52
N ALA A 216 -12.60 20.47 6.95
CA ALA A 216 -12.40 21.90 7.17
C ALA A 216 -12.56 22.73 5.87
N GLN A 217 -12.33 22.11 4.71
CA GLN A 217 -12.54 22.68 3.38
C GLN A 217 -13.94 22.39 2.82
N GLY A 218 -14.85 21.85 3.60
CA GLY A 218 -16.24 21.58 3.24
C GLY A 218 -16.51 20.22 2.56
N ALA A 219 -15.54 19.33 2.49
CA ALA A 219 -15.78 17.96 2.01
C ALA A 219 -16.63 17.17 3.01
N ARG A 220 -17.43 16.23 2.50
CA ARG A 220 -18.16 15.20 3.28
C ARG A 220 -17.71 13.83 2.83
N TYR A 221 -17.25 13.03 3.77
CA TYR A 221 -16.80 11.67 3.50
C TYR A 221 -17.75 10.66 4.12
N PHE A 222 -18.14 9.62 3.38
CA PHE A 222 -18.96 8.54 3.90
C PHE A 222 -18.14 7.30 4.28
N ALA A 223 -16.88 7.23 3.83
CA ALA A 223 -15.95 6.17 4.21
C ALA A 223 -14.49 6.64 4.07
N VAL A 224 -13.60 6.03 4.85
CA VAL A 224 -12.15 6.10 4.67
C VAL A 224 -11.61 4.69 4.43
N SER A 225 -10.48 4.61 3.72
CA SER A 225 -9.83 3.32 3.46
C SER A 225 -9.51 2.58 4.75
N SER A 226 -9.86 1.31 4.82
CA SER A 226 -9.50 0.40 5.92
C SER A 226 -8.10 -0.19 5.78
N MET A 227 -7.45 0.01 4.64
CA MET A 227 -6.08 -0.40 4.38
C MET A 227 -5.28 0.76 3.79
N LEU A 228 -3.97 0.79 4.06
CA LEU A 228 -3.07 1.71 3.39
C LEU A 228 -2.84 1.26 1.94
N GLY A 229 -2.91 2.22 1.01
CA GLY A 229 -2.57 1.99 -0.39
C GLY A 229 -1.05 1.94 -0.59
N VAL A 230 -0.39 0.96 0.02
CA VAL A 230 1.06 0.75 -0.10
C VAL A 230 1.39 0.37 -1.54
N ARG A 231 2.21 1.18 -2.21
CA ARG A 231 2.59 0.96 -3.61
C ARG A 231 3.76 0.00 -3.79
N GLU A 232 4.62 -0.10 -2.79
CA GLU A 232 5.82 -0.93 -2.78
C GLU A 232 5.98 -1.60 -1.41
N GLY A 233 6.32 -2.89 -1.42
CA GLY A 233 6.80 -3.67 -0.30
C GLY A 233 8.07 -4.43 -0.70
N GLY A 234 8.36 -5.56 -0.08
CA GLY A 234 9.46 -6.45 -0.50
C GLY A 234 9.19 -7.02 -1.88
N LEU A 235 10.21 -6.96 -2.74
CA LEU A 235 10.23 -7.56 -4.07
C LEU A 235 11.03 -8.86 -3.98
N ILE A 236 10.47 -9.99 -4.42
CA ILE A 236 11.17 -11.27 -4.32
C ILE A 236 12.41 -11.33 -5.19
N GLU A 237 13.40 -12.14 -4.79
CA GLU A 237 14.42 -12.63 -5.71
C GLU A 237 13.90 -13.90 -6.39
N GLY A 238 13.43 -13.76 -7.62
CA GLY A 238 12.88 -14.86 -8.42
C GLY A 238 13.88 -15.45 -9.40
N ASP A 239 13.47 -16.52 -10.10
CA ASP A 239 14.28 -17.19 -11.12
C ASP A 239 14.57 -16.26 -12.32
N ALA A 240 13.65 -15.35 -12.67
CA ALA A 240 13.86 -14.24 -13.58
C ALA A 240 13.62 -12.91 -12.87
N VAL A 241 14.28 -11.86 -13.30
CA VAL A 241 14.12 -10.49 -12.78
C VAL A 241 13.79 -9.57 -13.94
N ILE A 242 12.69 -8.82 -13.81
CA ILE A 242 12.36 -7.76 -14.77
C ILE A 242 13.16 -6.51 -14.38
N THR A 243 13.87 -5.91 -15.33
CA THR A 243 14.66 -4.70 -15.11
C THR A 243 14.05 -3.49 -15.81
N LEU A 244 14.40 -2.28 -15.36
CA LEU A 244 14.01 -1.05 -16.05
C LEU A 244 14.48 -1.05 -17.50
N GLN A 245 15.65 -1.61 -17.78
CA GLN A 245 16.15 -1.75 -19.15
C GLN A 245 15.22 -2.62 -20.01
N ASP A 246 14.77 -3.78 -19.49
CA ASP A 246 13.79 -4.64 -20.18
C ASP A 246 12.50 -3.88 -20.50
N TYR A 247 12.08 -3.03 -19.58
CA TYR A 247 10.87 -2.20 -19.69
C TYR A 247 11.03 -1.11 -20.78
N ILE A 248 12.16 -0.39 -20.80
CA ILE A 248 12.44 0.64 -21.79
C ILE A 248 12.58 0.02 -23.19
N GLU A 249 13.22 -1.14 -23.29
CA GLU A 249 13.51 -1.82 -24.55
C GLU A 249 12.36 -2.70 -25.06
N ASP A 250 11.26 -2.86 -24.29
CA ASP A 250 10.18 -3.82 -24.57
C ASP A 250 10.76 -5.20 -24.93
N ARG A 251 11.68 -5.69 -24.08
CA ARG A 251 12.45 -6.91 -24.35
C ARG A 251 11.54 -8.13 -24.29
N PRO A 252 11.46 -8.95 -25.36
CA PRO A 252 10.63 -10.15 -25.37
C PRO A 252 11.17 -11.22 -24.42
N SER A 253 10.25 -11.92 -23.73
CA SER A 253 10.58 -13.08 -22.91
C SER A 253 10.05 -14.38 -23.51
N PRO A 254 10.85 -15.46 -23.60
CA PRO A 254 10.38 -16.77 -24.05
C PRO A 254 9.40 -17.41 -23.08
N GLU A 255 9.39 -16.98 -21.82
CA GLU A 255 8.49 -17.45 -20.76
C GLU A 255 7.42 -16.41 -20.42
N VAL A 256 7.01 -15.57 -21.37
CA VAL A 256 6.00 -14.53 -21.13
C VAL A 256 4.68 -15.13 -20.65
N ILE A 257 4.13 -14.58 -19.56
CA ILE A 257 2.83 -14.98 -18.98
C ILE A 257 1.81 -13.85 -18.97
N ALA A 258 2.27 -12.61 -19.10
CA ALA A 258 1.43 -11.42 -19.20
C ALA A 258 2.27 -10.28 -19.78
N ARG A 259 1.60 -9.24 -20.29
CA ARG A 259 2.25 -7.97 -20.66
C ARG A 259 1.74 -6.84 -19.79
N SER A 260 2.65 -6.03 -19.30
CA SER A 260 2.36 -4.80 -18.57
C SER A 260 2.46 -3.59 -19.50
N TYR A 261 1.59 -2.58 -19.23
CA TYR A 261 1.66 -1.28 -19.89
C TYR A 261 1.51 -0.16 -18.88
N SER A 262 2.55 0.65 -18.72
CA SER A 262 2.50 1.84 -17.84
C SER A 262 3.60 2.83 -18.17
N HIS A 263 3.59 3.99 -17.51
CA HIS A 263 4.77 4.83 -17.30
C HIS A 263 5.44 4.44 -15.96
N LEU A 264 6.57 5.04 -15.65
CA LEU A 264 7.21 4.87 -14.34
C LEU A 264 6.50 5.73 -13.30
N ASP A 265 5.48 5.15 -12.66
CA ASP A 265 4.57 5.83 -11.74
C ASP A 265 5.20 6.11 -10.36
N ASN A 266 6.24 6.92 -10.36
CA ASN A 266 6.90 7.43 -9.15
C ASN A 266 6.12 8.66 -8.62
N HIS A 267 5.65 8.60 -7.38
CA HIS A 267 4.91 9.67 -6.74
C HIS A 267 5.79 10.69 -5.98
N GLY A 268 7.08 10.40 -5.74
CA GLY A 268 8.04 11.33 -5.12
C GLY A 268 8.59 12.37 -6.10
N PHE A 269 8.97 13.54 -5.60
CA PHE A 269 9.75 14.54 -6.33
C PHE A 269 11.23 14.53 -5.93
N ASP A 270 11.60 13.76 -4.92
CA ASP A 270 12.96 13.56 -4.42
C ASP A 270 13.78 12.60 -5.30
N THR A 271 13.68 12.81 -6.62
CA THR A 271 14.26 11.92 -7.65
C THR A 271 15.78 11.80 -7.59
N GLY A 272 16.49 12.76 -6.99
CA GLY A 272 17.93 12.64 -6.70
C GLY A 272 18.29 11.58 -5.65
N ASN A 273 17.30 10.95 -4.99
CA ASN A 273 17.46 9.79 -4.11
C ASN A 273 17.18 8.46 -4.83
N GLU A 274 16.70 8.49 -6.08
CA GLU A 274 16.43 7.30 -6.88
C GLU A 274 17.72 6.72 -7.50
N SER A 275 17.61 5.53 -8.12
CA SER A 275 18.71 4.93 -8.86
C SER A 275 19.22 5.83 -10.00
N GLU A 276 20.43 5.56 -10.47
CA GLU A 276 21.01 6.27 -11.63
C GLU A 276 20.10 6.18 -12.87
N PHE A 277 19.52 5.01 -13.14
CA PHE A 277 18.59 4.82 -14.26
C PHE A 277 17.30 5.62 -14.10
N SER A 278 16.70 5.62 -12.93
CA SER A 278 15.50 6.42 -12.66
C SER A 278 15.80 7.91 -12.73
N GLN A 279 16.93 8.37 -12.21
CA GLN A 279 17.37 9.76 -12.34
C GLN A 279 17.53 10.15 -13.82
N LEU A 280 18.21 9.32 -14.60
CA LEU A 280 18.39 9.55 -16.04
C LEU A 280 17.05 9.64 -16.77
N TRP A 281 16.18 8.64 -16.59
CA TRP A 281 14.90 8.55 -17.29
C TRP A 281 13.91 9.65 -16.89
N ILE A 282 13.71 9.83 -15.57
CA ILE A 282 12.69 10.74 -15.04
C ILE A 282 13.18 12.18 -15.01
N ALA A 283 14.35 12.41 -14.38
CA ALA A 283 14.81 13.75 -14.05
C ALA A 283 15.62 14.40 -15.18
N VAL A 284 16.52 13.67 -15.80
CA VAL A 284 17.42 14.20 -16.86
C VAL A 284 16.71 14.24 -18.19
N MET A 285 16.16 13.10 -18.66
CA MET A 285 15.50 12.98 -19.97
C MET A 285 14.05 13.46 -19.96
N GLY A 286 13.43 13.63 -18.79
CA GLY A 286 12.06 14.12 -18.64
C GLY A 286 10.96 13.19 -19.18
N LEU A 287 11.21 11.87 -19.16
CA LEU A 287 10.36 10.85 -19.81
C LEU A 287 9.33 10.22 -18.82
N PHE A 288 9.09 10.83 -17.69
CA PHE A 288 8.18 10.34 -16.64
C PHE A 288 6.84 9.84 -17.19
N VAL A 289 6.18 10.62 -18.06
CA VAL A 289 4.83 10.29 -18.57
C VAL A 289 4.82 9.31 -19.75
N ARG A 290 5.99 8.81 -20.16
CA ARG A 290 6.10 7.91 -21.31
C ARG A 290 5.58 6.51 -20.96
N GLY A 291 4.46 6.11 -21.58
CA GLY A 291 3.96 4.74 -21.47
C GLY A 291 4.84 3.78 -22.27
N LEU A 292 5.16 2.66 -21.64
CA LEU A 292 6.01 1.59 -22.16
C LEU A 292 5.33 0.24 -21.95
N TRP A 293 5.75 -0.77 -22.71
CA TRP A 293 5.34 -2.15 -22.59
C TRP A 293 6.46 -2.99 -21.99
N CYS A 294 6.09 -4.03 -21.23
CA CYS A 294 7.03 -4.98 -20.68
C CYS A 294 6.43 -6.39 -20.62
N ASP A 295 7.19 -7.39 -21.02
CA ASP A 295 6.84 -8.79 -20.82
C ASP A 295 7.11 -9.19 -19.37
N ILE A 296 6.17 -9.93 -18.77
CA ILE A 296 6.34 -10.52 -17.44
C ILE A 296 6.66 -12.01 -17.64
N PRO A 297 7.89 -12.47 -17.31
CA PRO A 297 8.27 -13.85 -17.43
C PRO A 297 7.73 -14.70 -16.27
N TYR A 298 7.44 -15.99 -16.49
CA TYR A 298 6.99 -16.91 -15.46
C TYR A 298 7.98 -17.02 -14.28
N GLY A 299 9.28 -17.04 -14.57
CA GLY A 299 10.32 -17.06 -13.54
C GLY A 299 10.27 -15.89 -12.54
N ALA A 300 9.57 -14.78 -12.88
CA ALA A 300 9.38 -13.67 -11.95
C ALA A 300 8.39 -13.97 -10.81
N LEU A 301 7.62 -15.07 -10.91
CA LEU A 301 6.68 -15.54 -9.88
C LEU A 301 7.27 -16.59 -8.96
N LEU A 302 8.48 -17.09 -9.26
CA LEU A 302 9.13 -18.23 -8.60
C LEU A 302 10.22 -17.76 -7.64
N PRO A 303 9.98 -17.69 -6.32
CA PRO A 303 11.01 -17.27 -5.35
C PRO A 303 12.16 -18.28 -5.29
N LYS A 304 13.41 -17.79 -5.37
CA LYS A 304 14.61 -18.65 -5.30
C LYS A 304 14.71 -19.34 -3.94
N GLY A 305 15.01 -20.63 -3.96
CA GLY A 305 15.24 -21.44 -2.76
C GLY A 305 13.98 -21.83 -1.99
N LEU A 306 12.79 -21.51 -2.53
CA LEU A 306 11.51 -21.94 -1.97
C LEU A 306 10.72 -22.76 -2.99
N GLU A 307 10.21 -23.91 -2.56
CA GLU A 307 9.40 -24.81 -3.36
C GLU A 307 7.92 -24.75 -2.95
N ARG A 308 7.03 -25.15 -3.84
CA ARG A 308 5.57 -25.16 -3.66
C ARG A 308 4.96 -23.77 -3.40
N LEU A 309 5.69 -22.69 -3.72
CA LEU A 309 5.28 -21.31 -3.51
C LEU A 309 5.39 -20.53 -4.83
N LEU A 310 4.33 -19.80 -5.16
CA LEU A 310 4.27 -18.79 -6.21
C LEU A 310 3.98 -17.43 -5.59
N VAL A 311 4.44 -16.35 -6.23
CA VAL A 311 4.10 -14.98 -5.83
C VAL A 311 3.26 -14.32 -6.90
N ALA A 312 2.09 -13.80 -6.54
CA ALA A 312 1.21 -13.09 -7.46
C ALA A 312 0.94 -11.65 -6.97
N GLY A 313 1.06 -10.70 -7.89
CA GLY A 313 0.86 -9.27 -7.59
C GLY A 313 2.15 -8.48 -7.65
N ARG A 314 2.15 -7.27 -7.06
CA ARG A 314 3.27 -6.31 -7.18
C ARG A 314 4.60 -6.73 -6.52
N ALA A 315 4.60 -7.77 -5.69
CA ALA A 315 5.80 -8.26 -5.01
C ALA A 315 6.62 -9.25 -5.86
N LEU A 316 6.27 -9.45 -7.12
CA LEU A 316 6.98 -10.31 -8.07
C LEU A 316 8.45 -9.88 -8.23
N SER A 317 9.27 -10.73 -8.88
CA SER A 317 10.70 -10.45 -9.08
C SER A 317 10.93 -9.40 -10.17
N VAL A 318 11.10 -8.18 -9.72
CA VAL A 318 11.33 -7.00 -10.53
C VAL A 318 12.36 -6.11 -9.84
N ASP A 319 13.20 -5.38 -10.59
CA ASP A 319 13.97 -4.33 -9.94
C ASP A 319 13.02 -3.21 -9.48
N ARG A 320 13.48 -2.41 -8.51
CA ARG A 320 12.61 -1.38 -7.93
C ARG A 320 12.12 -0.36 -8.95
N ASP A 321 12.94 -0.04 -9.93
CA ASP A 321 12.65 0.98 -10.93
C ASP A 321 11.55 0.52 -11.91
N ALA A 322 11.67 -0.70 -12.44
CA ALA A 322 10.61 -1.32 -13.25
C ALA A 322 9.33 -1.58 -12.42
N GLY A 323 9.47 -1.86 -11.12
CA GLY A 323 8.37 -2.03 -10.18
C GLY A 323 7.45 -0.80 -10.08
N MET A 324 7.92 0.39 -10.45
CA MET A 324 7.08 1.58 -10.58
C MET A 324 6.00 1.42 -11.66
N GLY A 325 6.28 0.68 -12.72
CA GLY A 325 5.37 0.41 -13.84
C GLY A 325 4.64 -0.93 -13.74
N VAL A 326 5.34 -1.98 -13.34
CA VAL A 326 4.82 -3.37 -13.31
C VAL A 326 4.00 -3.62 -12.03
N ARG A 327 2.94 -2.83 -11.79
CA ARG A 327 2.05 -2.94 -10.62
C ARG A 327 0.62 -2.47 -10.87
N MET A 328 0.28 -2.16 -12.12
CA MET A 328 -1.04 -1.63 -12.45
C MET A 328 -2.12 -2.70 -12.26
N GLN A 329 -3.30 -2.29 -11.77
CA GLN A 329 -4.36 -3.24 -11.41
C GLN A 329 -4.72 -4.20 -12.55
N LYS A 330 -4.86 -3.70 -13.79
CA LYS A 330 -5.16 -4.55 -14.95
C LYS A 330 -4.11 -5.63 -15.17
N ASP A 331 -2.83 -5.24 -15.12
CA ASP A 331 -1.72 -6.17 -15.32
C ASP A 331 -1.64 -7.19 -14.17
N MET A 332 -1.95 -6.75 -12.93
CA MET A 332 -1.96 -7.65 -11.77
C MET A 332 -3.12 -8.66 -11.80
N HIS A 333 -4.25 -8.37 -12.46
CA HIS A 333 -5.26 -9.39 -12.75
C HIS A 333 -4.67 -10.52 -13.60
N LYS A 334 -3.98 -10.18 -14.71
CA LYS A 334 -3.34 -11.18 -15.59
C LYS A 334 -2.24 -11.98 -14.90
N VAL A 335 -1.42 -11.33 -14.08
CA VAL A 335 -0.41 -12.01 -13.25
C VAL A 335 -1.05 -12.99 -12.28
N GLY A 336 -2.16 -12.58 -11.64
CA GLY A 336 -2.94 -13.46 -10.77
C GLY A 336 -3.48 -14.68 -11.52
N GLU A 337 -4.06 -14.47 -12.70
CA GLU A 337 -4.59 -15.54 -13.54
C GLU A 337 -3.51 -16.53 -13.94
N ALA A 338 -2.35 -16.05 -14.37
CA ALA A 338 -1.21 -16.89 -14.72
C ALA A 338 -0.71 -17.72 -13.51
N ALA A 339 -0.65 -17.13 -12.32
CA ALA A 339 -0.26 -17.84 -11.10
C ALA A 339 -1.28 -18.93 -10.72
N GLY A 340 -2.58 -18.65 -10.86
CA GLY A 340 -3.66 -19.61 -10.58
C GLY A 340 -3.62 -20.81 -11.54
N VAL A 341 -3.50 -20.57 -12.85
CA VAL A 341 -3.36 -21.61 -13.86
C VAL A 341 -2.10 -22.46 -13.60
N ALA A 342 -0.95 -21.82 -13.34
CA ALA A 342 0.30 -22.53 -13.05
C ALA A 342 0.20 -23.38 -11.79
N ALA A 343 -0.44 -22.91 -10.73
CA ALA A 343 -0.66 -23.66 -9.50
C ALA A 343 -1.51 -24.91 -9.75
N ALA A 344 -2.60 -24.78 -10.51
CA ALA A 344 -3.45 -25.92 -10.87
C ALA A 344 -2.71 -26.94 -11.75
N LEU A 345 -1.97 -26.50 -12.77
CA LEU A 345 -1.12 -27.37 -13.59
C LEU A 345 -0.04 -28.12 -12.78
N SER A 346 0.56 -27.45 -11.80
CA SER A 346 1.52 -28.05 -10.87
C SER A 346 0.89 -29.20 -10.08
N VAL A 347 -0.28 -28.96 -9.48
CA VAL A 347 -1.03 -29.98 -8.71
C VAL A 347 -1.44 -31.15 -9.60
N GLN A 348 -2.05 -30.88 -10.78
CA GLN A 348 -2.50 -31.90 -11.72
C GLN A 348 -1.36 -32.76 -12.26
N GLY A 349 -0.21 -32.14 -12.53
CA GLY A 349 1.01 -32.80 -12.99
C GLY A 349 1.80 -33.50 -11.88
N GLY A 350 1.44 -33.32 -10.60
CA GLY A 350 2.20 -33.83 -9.46
C GLY A 350 3.65 -33.31 -9.43
N CYS A 351 3.90 -32.13 -9.97
CA CYS A 351 5.23 -31.52 -10.08
C CYS A 351 5.32 -30.19 -9.30
N ALA A 352 6.54 -29.75 -9.00
CA ALA A 352 6.73 -28.43 -8.39
C ALA A 352 6.34 -27.29 -9.37
N PRO A 353 5.89 -26.12 -8.90
CA PRO A 353 5.57 -24.97 -9.79
C PRO A 353 6.72 -24.62 -10.75
N ARG A 354 7.98 -24.77 -10.32
CA ARG A 354 9.17 -24.54 -11.16
C ARG A 354 9.28 -25.50 -12.33
N GLN A 355 8.65 -26.67 -12.28
CA GLN A 355 8.67 -27.72 -13.28
C GLN A 355 7.47 -27.73 -14.23
N VAL A 356 6.52 -26.79 -14.05
CA VAL A 356 5.36 -26.65 -14.94
C VAL A 356 5.83 -26.42 -16.38
N ASP A 357 5.23 -27.13 -17.33
CA ASP A 357 5.49 -26.94 -18.76
C ASP A 357 5.09 -25.52 -19.18
N ARG A 358 6.08 -24.74 -19.63
CA ARG A 358 5.89 -23.33 -20.05
C ARG A 358 4.99 -23.21 -21.27
N SER A 359 5.14 -24.13 -22.22
CA SER A 359 4.35 -24.11 -23.45
C SER A 359 2.88 -24.39 -23.16
N LEU A 360 2.60 -25.36 -22.29
CA LEU A 360 1.23 -25.65 -21.86
C LEU A 360 0.63 -24.47 -21.09
N LEU A 361 1.40 -23.85 -20.17
CA LEU A 361 0.97 -22.66 -19.43
C LEU A 361 0.63 -21.52 -20.40
N GLN A 362 1.52 -21.18 -21.34
CA GLN A 362 1.28 -20.13 -22.33
C GLN A 362 0.09 -20.41 -23.23
N GLN A 363 -0.10 -21.67 -23.64
CA GLN A 363 -1.28 -22.08 -24.40
C GLN A 363 -2.57 -21.81 -23.60
N ARG A 364 -2.64 -22.23 -22.33
CA ARG A 364 -3.80 -21.97 -21.44
C ARG A 364 -4.06 -20.48 -21.29
N LEU A 365 -3.02 -19.68 -21.09
CA LEU A 365 -3.14 -18.22 -20.95
C LEU A 365 -3.64 -17.55 -22.24
N ALA A 366 -3.24 -18.05 -23.41
CA ALA A 366 -3.74 -17.56 -24.69
C ALA A 366 -5.21 -17.95 -24.91
N GLU A 367 -5.61 -19.18 -24.58
CA GLU A 367 -7.02 -19.64 -24.62
C GLU A 367 -7.92 -18.80 -23.71
N ARG A 368 -7.39 -18.27 -22.59
CA ARG A 368 -8.10 -17.44 -21.63
C ARG A 368 -8.05 -15.92 -21.95
N GLY A 369 -7.36 -15.53 -23.03
CA GLY A 369 -7.24 -14.12 -23.44
C GLY A 369 -6.30 -13.29 -22.55
N VAL A 370 -5.45 -13.92 -21.74
CA VAL A 370 -4.39 -13.25 -20.95
C VAL A 370 -3.23 -12.84 -21.85
N LEU A 371 -2.88 -13.69 -22.82
CA LEU A 371 -1.90 -13.46 -23.88
C LEU A 371 -2.56 -13.44 -25.25
N GLU A 372 -2.05 -12.58 -26.13
CA GLU A 372 -2.39 -12.62 -27.55
C GLU A 372 -1.43 -13.57 -28.30
N GLN A 373 -1.85 -14.10 -29.44
CA GLN A 373 -0.99 -14.95 -30.28
C GLN A 373 0.26 -14.19 -30.77
N GLU A 374 0.16 -12.88 -30.91
CA GLU A 374 1.29 -12.03 -31.27
C GLU A 374 2.33 -11.97 -30.14
N ASP A 375 1.93 -11.98 -28.87
CA ASP A 375 2.84 -11.96 -27.73
C ASP A 375 3.74 -13.21 -27.71
N LEU A 376 3.19 -14.37 -28.04
CA LEU A 376 3.93 -15.63 -28.15
C LEU A 376 4.94 -15.66 -29.31
N ARG A 377 4.62 -14.96 -30.41
CA ARG A 377 5.51 -14.87 -31.59
C ARG A 377 6.66 -13.89 -31.41
N ARG A 378 6.56 -12.97 -30.43
CA ARG A 378 7.60 -11.97 -30.18
C ARG A 378 8.92 -12.56 -29.70
N THR A 379 8.92 -13.79 -29.20
CA THR A 379 10.13 -14.48 -28.71
C THR A 379 11.08 -14.90 -29.83
N GLU A 380 10.66 -14.85 -31.09
CA GLU A 380 11.43 -15.25 -32.27
C GLU A 380 12.30 -14.09 -32.84
N GLY A 381 12.98 -13.36 -31.98
CA GLY A 381 13.96 -12.36 -32.44
C GLY A 381 14.27 -11.29 -31.40
N ARG A 382 15.53 -11.10 -31.09
CA ARG A 382 16.08 -9.98 -30.31
C ARG A 382 15.77 -8.65 -31.03
N ASN A 383 14.69 -7.96 -30.69
CA ASN A 383 14.32 -6.72 -31.38
C ASN A 383 14.01 -5.63 -30.38
N LEU A 384 14.93 -4.72 -30.20
CA LEU A 384 14.64 -3.35 -29.82
C LEU A 384 13.66 -2.76 -30.84
N ARG A 385 12.39 -2.54 -30.45
CA ARG A 385 11.37 -2.00 -31.36
C ARG A 385 11.35 -0.46 -31.34
N PHE A 386 12.53 0.16 -31.35
CA PHE A 386 12.54 1.60 -31.59
C PHE A 386 12.32 1.85 -33.06
N ARG A 387 11.13 2.21 -33.47
CA ARG A 387 10.85 2.73 -34.79
C ARG A 387 11.19 4.22 -34.80
N LEU A 388 12.13 4.62 -35.59
CA LEU A 388 12.60 6.00 -35.77
C LEU A 388 12.38 6.42 -37.20
N GLY A 389 11.33 7.18 -37.51
CA GLY A 389 11.10 7.85 -38.78
C GLY A 389 11.58 7.09 -40.03
N SER A 390 12.56 7.64 -40.73
CA SER A 390 13.17 7.02 -41.91
C SER A 390 13.94 5.69 -41.65
N LEU A 391 14.28 5.42 -40.38
CA LEU A 391 14.95 4.20 -39.92
C LEU A 391 13.95 3.13 -39.44
N ALA A 392 12.64 3.37 -39.57
CA ALA A 392 11.59 2.49 -39.02
C ALA A 392 11.59 1.06 -39.66
N GLY A 393 12.18 0.90 -40.82
CA GLY A 393 12.33 -0.39 -41.49
C GLY A 393 13.58 -1.16 -41.08
N LEU A 394 14.48 -0.57 -40.29
CA LEU A 394 15.73 -1.20 -39.85
C LEU A 394 15.51 -1.85 -38.48
N LYS A 395 16.14 -2.99 -38.28
CA LYS A 395 16.33 -3.59 -36.96
C LYS A 395 17.49 -2.85 -36.29
N LEU A 396 17.17 -1.82 -35.51
CA LEU A 396 18.16 -1.09 -34.72
C LEU A 396 18.24 -1.69 -33.33
N ASP A 397 19.44 -2.06 -32.92
CA ASP A 397 19.77 -2.58 -31.60
C ASP A 397 21.12 -2.02 -31.12
N GLY A 398 21.55 -2.39 -29.91
CA GLY A 398 22.85 -1.99 -29.37
C GLY A 398 24.04 -2.48 -30.17
N ASP A 399 23.91 -3.52 -31.00
CA ASP A 399 25.02 -4.09 -31.77
C ASP A 399 25.27 -3.29 -33.06
N ASN A 400 24.24 -2.72 -33.67
CA ASN A 400 24.36 -2.04 -34.99
C ASN A 400 24.16 -0.52 -34.96
N ALA A 401 23.69 0.05 -33.84
CA ALA A 401 23.36 1.48 -33.74
C ALA A 401 24.54 2.40 -34.10
N ALA A 402 25.77 2.01 -33.76
CA ALA A 402 26.96 2.78 -34.09
C ALA A 402 27.13 3.00 -35.63
N THR A 403 26.72 2.04 -36.45
CA THR A 403 26.76 2.12 -37.93
C THR A 403 25.85 3.22 -38.48
N TYR A 404 24.77 3.54 -37.75
CA TYR A 404 23.78 4.54 -38.11
C TYR A 404 23.91 5.84 -37.29
N SER A 405 25.09 6.09 -36.67
CA SER A 405 25.29 7.19 -35.73
C SER A 405 24.91 8.57 -36.28
N GLU A 406 25.22 8.89 -37.52
CA GLU A 406 24.89 10.16 -38.18
C GLU A 406 23.38 10.34 -38.31
N GLN A 407 22.66 9.29 -38.79
CA GLN A 407 21.23 9.31 -38.93
C GLN A 407 20.53 9.40 -37.57
N LEU A 408 21.00 8.65 -36.55
CA LEU A 408 20.48 8.70 -35.18
C LEU A 408 20.71 10.06 -34.55
N ALA A 409 21.90 10.65 -34.69
CA ALA A 409 22.20 11.98 -34.19
C ALA A 409 21.29 13.07 -34.78
N GLY A 410 20.84 12.92 -36.03
CA GLY A 410 19.85 13.81 -36.65
C GLY A 410 18.50 13.87 -35.91
N TYR A 411 18.19 12.94 -35.06
CA TYR A 411 16.99 12.98 -34.20
C TYR A 411 17.16 13.70 -32.85
N PHE A 412 18.39 14.04 -32.43
CA PHE A 412 18.67 14.59 -31.10
C PHE A 412 17.88 15.86 -30.74
N GLY A 413 17.56 16.68 -31.76
CA GLY A 413 16.74 17.87 -31.57
C GLY A 413 15.22 17.65 -31.63
N THR A 414 14.74 16.40 -31.76
CA THR A 414 13.33 16.04 -31.97
C THR A 414 12.72 15.35 -30.75
N GLU A 415 11.38 15.17 -30.76
CA GLU A 415 10.66 14.41 -29.73
C GLU A 415 11.08 12.93 -29.65
N GLU A 416 11.67 12.37 -30.72
CA GLU A 416 12.18 11.01 -30.77
C GLU A 416 13.66 10.91 -30.36
N GLY A 417 14.31 12.03 -30.03
CA GLY A 417 15.72 12.10 -29.67
C GLY A 417 16.12 11.15 -28.57
N TRP A 418 15.24 10.89 -27.58
CA TRP A 418 15.49 9.96 -26.50
C TRP A 418 15.76 8.52 -26.99
N LYS A 419 15.10 8.08 -28.07
CA LYS A 419 15.32 6.74 -28.66
C LYS A 419 16.72 6.66 -29.27
N ALA A 420 17.12 7.70 -29.97
CA ALA A 420 18.46 7.77 -30.56
C ALA A 420 19.55 7.83 -29.49
N VAL A 421 19.34 8.62 -28.41
CA VAL A 421 20.21 8.66 -27.22
C VAL A 421 20.35 7.27 -26.61
N TRP A 422 19.21 6.57 -26.40
CA TRP A 422 19.21 5.24 -25.80
C TRP A 422 19.96 4.22 -26.66
N LEU A 423 19.67 4.16 -27.99
CA LEU A 423 20.29 3.24 -28.91
C LEU A 423 21.80 3.45 -29.01
N LEU A 424 22.26 4.69 -29.21
CA LEU A 424 23.68 5.00 -29.29
C LEU A 424 24.39 4.83 -27.95
N GLY A 425 23.78 5.26 -26.87
CA GLY A 425 24.38 5.19 -25.54
C GLY A 425 24.58 3.76 -25.02
N HIS A 426 23.78 2.81 -25.52
CA HIS A 426 23.92 1.38 -25.19
C HIS A 426 24.51 0.54 -26.32
N SER A 427 25.08 1.18 -27.36
CA SER A 427 25.65 0.47 -28.52
C SER A 427 27.02 -0.09 -28.18
N ALA A 428 27.19 -1.39 -28.39
CA ALA A 428 28.47 -2.06 -28.24
C ALA A 428 29.51 -1.44 -29.17
N GLY A 429 30.62 -1.00 -28.60
CA GLY A 429 31.73 -0.41 -29.35
C GLY A 429 31.57 1.04 -29.81
N ALA A 430 30.38 1.68 -29.68
CA ALA A 430 30.19 3.09 -30.08
C ALA A 430 31.10 4.05 -29.29
N GLY A 431 31.33 3.81 -28.02
CA GLY A 431 32.26 4.58 -27.19
C GLY A 431 33.72 4.43 -27.57
N SER A 432 34.09 3.33 -28.27
CA SER A 432 35.44 3.08 -28.79
C SER A 432 35.65 3.54 -30.21
N ASP A 433 34.57 3.91 -30.94
CA ASP A 433 34.64 4.42 -32.30
C ASP A 433 34.97 5.93 -32.33
N PRO A 434 36.17 6.33 -32.77
CA PRO A 434 36.53 7.74 -32.80
C PRO A 434 35.67 8.60 -33.71
N LYS A 435 34.96 7.99 -34.70
CA LYS A 435 34.04 8.73 -35.56
C LYS A 435 32.76 9.11 -34.80
N VAL A 436 32.18 8.15 -34.07
CA VAL A 436 31.00 8.39 -33.23
C VAL A 436 31.30 9.44 -32.16
N VAL A 437 32.42 9.30 -31.45
CA VAL A 437 32.81 10.25 -30.40
C VAL A 437 33.03 11.67 -30.95
N ARG A 438 33.73 11.82 -32.11
CA ARG A 438 33.90 13.13 -32.76
C ARG A 438 32.59 13.73 -33.26
N LEU A 439 31.69 12.91 -33.81
CA LEU A 439 30.35 13.36 -34.19
C LEU A 439 29.59 13.94 -32.98
N LEU A 440 29.53 13.19 -31.88
CA LEU A 440 28.81 13.62 -30.67
C LEU A 440 29.47 14.86 -30.07
N ALA A 441 30.80 14.94 -29.99
CA ALA A 441 31.53 16.11 -29.52
C ALA A 441 31.24 17.36 -30.36
N GLY A 442 31.14 17.21 -31.70
CA GLY A 442 30.77 18.31 -32.58
C GLY A 442 29.37 18.86 -32.32
N ILE A 443 28.42 18.00 -31.97
CA ILE A 443 27.04 18.41 -31.68
C ILE A 443 26.96 19.23 -30.37
N LEU A 444 27.86 19.03 -29.39
CA LEU A 444 27.89 19.85 -28.17
C LEU A 444 28.06 21.34 -28.47
N GLU A 445 28.69 21.71 -29.59
CA GLU A 445 28.95 23.09 -29.97
C GLU A 445 27.82 23.69 -30.87
N GLU A 446 26.82 22.88 -31.22
CA GLU A 446 25.70 23.31 -32.06
C GLU A 446 24.77 24.30 -31.36
N GLN A 447 24.04 25.14 -32.15
CA GLN A 447 23.10 26.12 -31.61
C GLN A 447 21.86 25.49 -30.90
N SER A 448 21.54 24.21 -31.20
CA SER A 448 20.41 23.52 -30.58
C SER A 448 20.78 22.99 -29.19
N ALA A 449 20.30 23.64 -28.17
CA ALA A 449 20.51 23.24 -26.78
C ALA A 449 20.02 21.81 -26.47
N VAL A 450 18.91 21.41 -27.09
CA VAL A 450 18.33 20.07 -26.89
C VAL A 450 19.23 19.01 -27.54
N ALA A 451 19.70 19.25 -28.79
CA ALA A 451 20.62 18.32 -29.46
C ALA A 451 21.94 18.21 -28.71
N GLY A 452 22.55 19.35 -28.31
CA GLY A 452 23.78 19.35 -27.52
C GLY A 452 23.63 18.61 -26.21
N PHE A 453 22.53 18.80 -25.47
CA PHE A 453 22.32 18.09 -24.22
C PHE A 453 22.09 16.58 -24.41
N ASN A 454 21.35 16.17 -25.47
CA ASN A 454 21.21 14.76 -25.82
C ASN A 454 22.54 14.10 -26.24
N ALA A 455 23.42 14.85 -26.92
CA ALA A 455 24.78 14.39 -27.22
C ALA A 455 25.59 14.19 -25.94
N ALA A 456 25.48 15.12 -24.96
CA ALA A 456 26.14 15.00 -23.66
C ALA A 456 25.65 13.77 -22.86
N ILE A 457 24.33 13.50 -22.85
CA ILE A 457 23.76 12.27 -22.25
C ILE A 457 24.35 11.03 -22.94
N THR A 458 24.41 11.02 -24.29
CA THR A 458 24.93 9.87 -25.04
C THR A 458 26.42 9.64 -24.72
N LEU A 459 27.24 10.69 -24.69
CA LEU A 459 28.65 10.59 -24.30
C LEU A 459 28.81 10.08 -22.86
N ALA A 460 27.98 10.53 -21.93
CA ALA A 460 28.01 10.06 -20.53
C ALA A 460 27.66 8.57 -20.44
N LEU A 461 26.62 8.10 -21.16
CA LEU A 461 26.26 6.68 -21.27
C LEU A 461 27.38 5.82 -21.84
N LEU A 462 28.15 6.39 -22.79
CA LEU A 462 29.33 5.73 -23.41
C LEU A 462 30.60 5.83 -22.52
N GLY A 463 30.54 6.47 -21.34
CA GLY A 463 31.65 6.67 -20.45
C GLY A 463 32.72 7.65 -21.04
N ARG A 464 32.32 8.62 -21.86
CA ARG A 464 33.21 9.54 -22.59
C ARG A 464 33.32 10.90 -21.91
N GLU A 465 34.55 11.27 -21.56
CA GLU A 465 34.82 12.52 -20.82
C GLU A 465 34.71 13.79 -21.67
N GLU A 466 34.61 13.65 -23.01
CA GLU A 466 34.42 14.76 -23.93
C GLU A 466 33.22 15.63 -23.61
N ALA A 467 32.22 15.10 -22.85
CA ALA A 467 31.08 15.86 -22.37
C ALA A 467 31.41 16.82 -21.20
N ILE A 468 32.49 16.57 -20.43
CA ILE A 468 32.75 17.27 -19.15
C ILE A 468 32.84 18.79 -19.32
N PRO A 469 33.60 19.38 -20.25
CA PRO A 469 33.70 20.84 -20.42
C PRO A 469 32.31 21.48 -20.69
N TYR A 470 31.50 20.83 -21.54
CA TYR A 470 30.13 21.28 -21.83
C TYR A 470 29.24 21.27 -20.58
N LEU A 471 29.27 20.18 -19.82
CA LEU A 471 28.52 20.03 -18.58
C LEU A 471 28.90 21.06 -17.53
N LEU A 472 30.19 21.33 -17.35
CA LEU A 472 30.69 22.38 -16.45
C LEU A 472 30.24 23.78 -16.89
N GLY A 473 30.20 24.03 -18.20
CA GLY A 473 29.66 25.27 -18.76
C GLY A 473 28.19 25.48 -18.40
N LEU A 474 27.35 24.44 -18.49
CA LEU A 474 25.93 24.49 -18.10
C LEU A 474 25.76 24.72 -16.59
N ILE A 475 26.59 24.08 -15.75
CA ILE A 475 26.59 24.28 -14.30
C ILE A 475 26.98 25.70 -13.94
N GLY A 476 28.11 26.20 -14.48
CA GLY A 476 28.59 27.56 -14.21
C GLY A 476 27.62 28.66 -14.64
N ALA A 477 26.90 28.45 -15.73
CA ALA A 477 25.87 29.36 -16.21
C ALA A 477 24.53 29.24 -15.45
N ARG A 478 24.37 28.25 -14.57
CA ARG A 478 23.10 27.90 -13.94
C ARG A 478 21.97 27.72 -14.98
N ASP A 479 22.26 27.00 -16.07
CA ASP A 479 21.34 26.86 -17.20
C ASP A 479 20.00 26.20 -16.78
N GLY A 480 18.94 27.02 -16.80
CA GLY A 480 17.60 26.64 -16.35
C GLY A 480 16.77 25.88 -17.37
N ARG A 481 17.28 25.66 -18.62
CA ARG A 481 16.56 24.90 -19.64
C ARG A 481 16.38 23.44 -19.23
N LYS A 482 15.35 22.78 -19.79
CA LYS A 482 14.99 21.39 -19.49
C LYS A 482 14.62 20.65 -20.78
N LEU A 483 14.75 19.31 -20.79
CA LEU A 483 14.26 18.48 -21.90
C LEU A 483 12.74 18.33 -21.93
N SER A 484 12.08 18.56 -20.79
CA SER A 484 10.63 18.45 -20.65
C SER A 484 10.10 19.50 -19.65
N ASN A 485 8.89 19.98 -19.88
CA ASN A 485 8.19 20.87 -18.95
C ASN A 485 7.58 20.14 -17.74
N HIS A 486 7.71 18.82 -17.67
CA HIS A 486 7.19 18.05 -16.53
C HIS A 486 7.91 18.47 -15.23
N PRO A 487 7.18 18.65 -14.10
CA PRO A 487 7.77 19.14 -12.84
C PRO A 487 8.94 18.31 -12.30
N LYS A 488 9.00 17.01 -12.62
CA LYS A 488 10.09 16.11 -12.21
C LYS A 488 11.34 16.23 -13.06
N CYS A 489 11.26 16.86 -14.25
CA CYS A 489 12.43 17.12 -15.07
C CYS A 489 13.22 18.30 -14.48
N VAL A 490 14.49 18.06 -14.17
CA VAL A 490 15.36 19.07 -13.57
C VAL A 490 16.03 19.95 -14.63
N PRO A 491 16.49 21.18 -14.29
CA PRO A 491 17.22 22.03 -15.21
C PRO A 491 18.55 21.44 -15.60
N PHE A 492 19.09 21.82 -16.76
CA PHE A 492 20.34 21.29 -17.33
C PHE A 492 21.51 21.39 -16.36
N TRP A 493 21.61 22.48 -15.56
CA TRP A 493 22.68 22.60 -14.59
C TRP A 493 22.64 21.52 -13.50
N VAL A 494 21.42 21.12 -13.03
CA VAL A 494 21.25 20.03 -12.05
C VAL A 494 21.49 18.67 -12.72
N ALA A 495 20.91 18.46 -13.90
CA ALA A 495 21.07 17.24 -14.68
C ALA A 495 22.53 16.95 -15.02
N SER A 496 23.36 18.00 -15.21
CA SER A 496 24.79 17.87 -15.45
C SER A 496 25.53 17.18 -14.29
N PHE A 497 25.09 17.35 -13.03
CA PHE A 497 25.68 16.61 -11.91
C PHE A 497 25.38 15.12 -11.96
N VAL A 498 24.20 14.71 -12.46
CA VAL A 498 23.88 13.30 -12.69
C VAL A 498 24.82 12.70 -13.74
N LEU A 499 25.06 13.42 -14.85
CA LEU A 499 25.94 12.96 -15.91
C LEU A 499 27.42 12.92 -15.46
N LEU A 500 27.90 13.91 -14.70
CA LEU A 500 29.24 13.89 -14.10
C LEU A 500 29.41 12.72 -13.10
N ARG A 501 28.36 12.37 -12.35
CA ARG A 501 28.35 11.20 -11.47
C ARG A 501 28.48 9.91 -12.29
N MET A 502 27.72 9.75 -13.39
CA MET A 502 27.80 8.60 -14.28
C MET A 502 29.22 8.45 -14.88
N LEU A 503 29.87 9.56 -15.22
CA LEU A 503 31.24 9.60 -15.66
C LEU A 503 32.29 9.39 -14.54
N LYS A 504 31.85 9.27 -13.29
CA LYS A 504 32.71 9.21 -12.10
C LYS A 504 33.72 10.37 -12.07
N SER A 505 33.31 11.55 -12.51
CA SER A 505 34.16 12.73 -12.65
C SER A 505 34.06 13.66 -11.45
N PRO A 506 35.16 13.95 -10.73
CA PRO A 506 35.19 14.93 -9.65
C PRO A 506 35.26 16.39 -10.14
N ALA A 507 35.28 16.65 -11.43
CA ALA A 507 35.48 17.97 -12.02
C ALA A 507 34.41 19.01 -11.60
N GLY A 508 33.21 18.55 -11.18
CA GLY A 508 32.13 19.41 -10.68
C GLY A 508 32.19 19.74 -9.18
N LEU A 509 33.24 19.34 -8.44
CA LEU A 509 33.31 19.47 -6.99
C LEU A 509 33.17 20.94 -6.50
N GLU A 510 33.94 21.87 -7.05
CA GLU A 510 33.87 23.28 -6.68
C GLU A 510 32.51 23.90 -6.98
N GLU A 511 31.93 23.53 -8.14
CA GLU A 511 30.60 23.99 -8.54
C GLU A 511 29.48 23.41 -7.64
N ALA A 512 29.60 22.15 -7.20
CA ALA A 512 28.68 21.56 -6.25
C ALA A 512 28.72 22.26 -4.88
N ALA A 513 29.93 22.57 -4.37
CA ALA A 513 30.13 23.33 -3.15
C ALA A 513 29.52 24.76 -3.26
N ARG A 514 29.74 25.42 -4.40
CA ARG A 514 29.15 26.75 -4.69
C ARG A 514 27.62 26.70 -4.78
N ALA A 515 27.09 25.69 -5.48
CA ALA A 515 25.65 25.51 -5.62
C ALA A 515 24.97 25.25 -4.26
N LEU A 516 25.57 24.45 -3.36
CA LEU A 516 25.06 24.25 -2.00
C LEU A 516 25.03 25.58 -1.21
N ALA A 517 26.08 26.42 -1.33
CA ALA A 517 26.15 27.72 -0.65
C ALA A 517 25.06 28.70 -1.13
N GLU A 518 24.57 28.55 -2.33
CA GLU A 518 23.46 29.31 -2.90
C GLU A 518 22.08 28.91 -2.34
N GLN A 519 22.01 27.92 -1.44
CA GLN A 519 20.79 27.39 -0.81
C GLN A 519 19.74 26.93 -1.86
N PRO A 520 20.05 25.95 -2.72
CA PRO A 520 19.09 25.42 -3.67
C PRO A 520 17.95 24.74 -2.93
N GLY A 521 16.77 24.69 -3.54
CA GLY A 521 15.61 24.01 -2.95
C GLY A 521 15.86 22.53 -2.68
N ALA A 522 15.04 21.91 -1.81
CA ALA A 522 15.22 20.55 -1.31
C ALA A 522 15.47 19.51 -2.42
N VAL A 523 14.69 19.55 -3.51
CA VAL A 523 14.82 18.61 -4.64
C VAL A 523 16.21 18.72 -5.29
N HIS A 524 16.69 19.93 -5.60
CA HIS A 524 18.02 20.10 -6.20
C HIS A 524 19.13 19.66 -5.25
N SER A 525 18.95 19.90 -3.94
CA SER A 525 19.92 19.46 -2.92
C SER A 525 20.11 17.94 -2.91
N THR A 526 19.06 17.15 -3.22
CA THR A 526 19.23 15.68 -3.30
C THR A 526 20.21 15.26 -4.38
N PHE A 527 20.22 15.91 -5.55
CA PHE A 527 21.16 15.63 -6.65
C PHE A 527 22.58 16.05 -6.33
N LEU A 528 22.75 17.21 -5.66
CA LEU A 528 24.08 17.70 -5.26
C LEU A 528 24.73 16.78 -4.23
N LEU A 529 23.95 16.37 -3.20
CA LEU A 529 24.44 15.42 -2.18
C LEU A 529 24.71 14.04 -2.80
N ASP A 530 23.90 13.60 -3.77
CA ASP A 530 24.13 12.36 -4.50
C ASP A 530 25.44 12.38 -5.29
N TYR A 531 25.68 13.46 -6.02
CA TYR A 531 26.95 13.66 -6.72
C TYR A 531 28.13 13.68 -5.75
N LEU A 532 28.09 14.48 -4.67
CA LEU A 532 29.17 14.57 -3.69
C LEU A 532 29.46 13.22 -3.03
N SER A 533 28.42 12.47 -2.64
CA SER A 533 28.57 11.13 -2.05
C SER A 533 29.27 10.16 -3.01
N ALA A 534 28.92 10.21 -4.29
CA ALA A 534 29.46 9.31 -5.31
C ALA A 534 30.92 9.62 -5.67
N VAL A 535 31.32 10.89 -5.72
CA VAL A 535 32.70 11.27 -6.07
C VAL A 535 33.65 11.28 -4.87
N LEU A 536 33.13 11.35 -3.63
CA LEU A 536 33.95 11.45 -2.42
C LEU A 536 35.04 10.38 -2.31
N PRO A 537 34.81 9.08 -2.64
CA PRO A 537 35.85 8.05 -2.62
C PRO A 537 36.97 8.24 -3.66
N LEU A 538 36.73 9.07 -4.67
CA LEU A 538 37.68 9.33 -5.78
C LEU A 538 38.59 10.53 -5.47
N LEU A 539 38.30 11.29 -4.41
CA LEU A 539 38.98 12.51 -4.05
C LEU A 539 40.20 12.22 -3.18
N ASP A 540 41.25 13.08 -3.27
CA ASP A 540 42.29 13.10 -2.29
C ASP A 540 41.81 13.69 -0.94
N LYS A 541 42.68 13.62 0.10
CA LYS A 541 42.29 14.06 1.45
C LYS A 541 41.98 15.56 1.56
N GLU A 542 42.61 16.40 0.76
CA GLU A 542 42.36 17.84 0.74
C GLU A 542 41.01 18.13 0.11
N GLN A 543 40.73 17.50 -1.00
CA GLN A 543 39.43 17.58 -1.69
C GLN A 543 38.28 17.00 -0.83
N GLN A 544 38.52 15.88 -0.13
CA GLN A 544 37.55 15.31 0.82
C GLN A 544 37.23 16.28 1.96
N ALA A 545 38.26 16.92 2.51
CA ALA A 545 38.10 17.94 3.56
C ALA A 545 37.30 19.17 3.04
N ALA A 546 37.58 19.61 1.80
CA ALA A 546 36.86 20.73 1.17
C ALA A 546 35.37 20.38 0.95
N ALA A 547 35.09 19.17 0.43
CA ALA A 547 33.73 18.70 0.29
C ALA A 547 32.99 18.63 1.63
N ALA A 548 33.63 18.07 2.65
CA ALA A 548 33.07 18.01 4.01
C ALA A 548 32.81 19.39 4.61
N ALA A 549 33.73 20.36 4.41
CA ALA A 549 33.55 21.73 4.87
C ALA A 549 32.34 22.40 4.17
N ALA A 550 32.17 22.20 2.85
CA ALA A 550 31.01 22.72 2.11
C ALA A 550 29.69 22.14 2.66
N VAL A 551 29.60 20.83 2.88
CA VAL A 551 28.41 20.17 3.46
C VAL A 551 28.15 20.66 4.89
N LYS A 552 29.19 20.81 5.73
CA LYS A 552 29.07 21.31 7.10
C LYS A 552 28.55 22.76 7.14
N ASN A 553 29.08 23.63 6.29
CA ASN A 553 28.61 25.01 6.17
C ASN A 553 27.15 25.08 5.69
N TRP A 554 26.77 24.22 4.73
CA TRP A 554 25.40 24.13 4.27
C TRP A 554 24.43 23.66 5.38
N LEU A 555 24.80 22.64 6.18
CA LEU A 555 24.03 22.22 7.36
C LEU A 555 23.86 23.36 8.36
N ALA A 556 24.91 24.15 8.60
CA ALA A 556 24.91 25.28 9.56
C ALA A 556 24.04 26.46 9.08
N SER A 557 23.92 26.66 7.77
CA SER A 557 23.08 27.74 7.18
C SER A 557 21.60 27.43 7.11
N GLY A 558 21.20 26.20 7.46
CA GLY A 558 19.81 25.73 7.49
C GLY A 558 19.47 24.83 6.31
N VAL A 559 19.08 23.59 6.62
CA VAL A 559 18.71 22.59 5.60
C VAL A 559 17.31 22.88 5.06
N PRO A 560 17.12 23.00 3.74
CA PRO A 560 15.81 23.14 3.14
C PRO A 560 14.99 21.85 3.31
N GLY A 561 13.67 21.92 3.04
CA GLY A 561 12.87 20.71 2.95
C GLY A 561 11.54 20.74 3.68
N GLU A 562 11.31 21.74 4.52
CA GLU A 562 10.01 21.93 5.19
C GLU A 562 8.91 22.37 4.20
N ASP A 563 9.29 22.94 3.08
CA ASP A 563 8.43 23.38 1.97
C ASP A 563 8.25 22.31 0.88
N TYR A 564 8.81 21.12 1.07
CA TYR A 564 8.68 20.01 0.13
C TYR A 564 7.20 19.60 -0.03
N ARG A 565 6.80 19.36 -1.26
CA ARG A 565 5.46 18.91 -1.61
C ARG A 565 5.50 17.57 -2.31
N MET A 566 4.59 16.67 -1.89
CA MET A 566 4.35 15.42 -2.59
C MET A 566 3.40 15.62 -3.78
N HIS A 567 3.20 14.56 -4.55
CA HIS A 567 2.18 14.56 -5.59
C HIS A 567 0.82 14.95 -4.99
N GLY A 568 0.03 15.76 -5.72
CA GLY A 568 -1.23 16.32 -5.18
C GLY A 568 -1.03 17.47 -4.20
N ASP A 569 0.14 18.11 -4.20
CA ASP A 569 0.49 19.31 -3.43
C ASP A 569 0.43 19.13 -1.89
N ARG A 570 0.62 17.89 -1.42
CA ARG A 570 0.64 17.60 0.02
C ARG A 570 1.99 17.96 0.66
N PRO A 571 2.00 18.78 1.73
CA PRO A 571 3.23 19.12 2.42
C PRO A 571 3.80 17.92 3.17
N GLU A 572 5.10 17.72 3.02
CA GLU A 572 5.89 16.75 3.77
C GLU A 572 7.30 17.31 3.97
N SER A 573 7.99 16.92 5.02
CA SER A 573 9.36 17.35 5.23
C SER A 573 10.35 16.40 4.58
N LEU A 574 11.27 16.91 3.75
CA LEU A 574 12.41 16.18 3.20
C LEU A 574 13.72 16.45 3.99
N ARG A 575 13.66 17.35 4.97
CA ARG A 575 14.81 17.81 5.73
C ARG A 575 15.56 16.65 6.40
N TRP A 576 14.85 15.72 7.04
CA TRP A 576 15.43 14.54 7.68
C TRP A 576 16.32 13.71 6.74
N SER A 577 15.88 13.53 5.48
CA SER A 577 16.63 12.77 4.45
C SER A 577 17.91 13.51 4.05
N LEU A 578 17.81 14.81 3.83
CA LEU A 578 18.96 15.66 3.51
C LEU A 578 19.98 15.72 4.65
N GLU A 579 19.53 15.84 5.90
CA GLU A 579 20.39 15.81 7.09
C GLU A 579 21.13 14.47 7.23
N LEU A 580 20.44 13.33 7.03
CA LEU A 580 21.07 12.00 7.10
C LEU A 580 22.10 11.78 5.98
N ARG A 581 21.79 12.22 4.75
CA ARG A 581 22.75 12.17 3.64
C ARG A 581 23.98 13.02 3.89
N ALA A 582 23.79 14.24 4.39
CA ALA A 582 24.90 15.10 4.79
C ALA A 582 25.75 14.47 5.89
N ALA A 583 25.10 13.87 6.91
CA ALA A 583 25.79 13.13 7.96
C ALA A 583 26.62 11.95 7.42
N ALA A 584 26.09 11.22 6.45
CA ALA A 584 26.80 10.11 5.79
C ALA A 584 28.04 10.60 5.03
N ILE A 585 27.95 11.71 4.29
CA ILE A 585 29.10 12.32 3.61
C ILE A 585 30.16 12.76 4.60
N LEU A 586 29.78 13.42 5.73
CA LEU A 586 30.70 13.83 6.77
C LEU A 586 31.41 12.65 7.44
N ALA A 587 30.65 11.59 7.73
CA ALA A 587 31.21 10.36 8.31
C ALA A 587 32.22 9.68 7.34
N GLN A 588 31.84 9.58 6.06
CA GLN A 588 32.69 9.00 5.01
C GLN A 588 33.99 9.81 4.80
N ALA A 589 33.92 11.12 4.92
CA ALA A 589 35.11 12.01 4.85
C ALA A 589 35.95 12.01 6.14
N GLY A 590 35.57 11.33 7.21
CA GLY A 590 36.20 11.36 8.51
C GLY A 590 36.14 12.73 9.18
N ALA A 591 35.15 13.54 8.86
CA ALA A 591 34.99 14.91 9.36
C ALA A 591 33.83 15.00 10.37
N ASP A 592 34.13 15.43 11.61
CA ASP A 592 33.15 15.75 12.67
C ASP A 592 32.18 14.64 13.09
N ASP A 593 32.69 13.66 13.84
CA ASP A 593 31.87 12.55 14.40
C ASP A 593 30.75 13.05 15.36
N SER A 594 30.88 14.26 15.95
CA SER A 594 29.91 14.73 16.94
C SER A 594 28.57 15.14 16.34
N LEU A 595 28.56 15.78 15.16
CA LEU A 595 27.33 16.17 14.45
C LEU A 595 26.69 14.96 13.82
N SER A 596 27.46 14.13 13.12
CA SER A 596 26.99 12.87 12.55
C SER A 596 26.41 11.96 13.62
N GLY A 597 27.04 11.83 14.78
CA GLY A 597 26.55 11.08 15.94
C GLY A 597 25.23 11.61 16.51
N LYS A 598 25.08 12.93 16.60
CA LYS A 598 23.82 13.55 17.06
C LYS A 598 22.65 13.29 16.08
N LEU A 599 22.90 13.45 14.78
CA LEU A 599 21.89 13.18 13.76
C LEU A 599 21.51 11.68 13.72
N ALA A 600 22.49 10.79 13.86
CA ALA A 600 22.27 9.34 13.97
C ALA A 600 21.40 8.98 15.19
N ALA A 601 21.72 9.55 16.35
CA ALA A 601 20.96 9.30 17.58
C ALA A 601 19.51 9.82 17.48
N ALA A 602 19.33 11.03 16.93
CA ALA A 602 18.00 11.60 16.71
C ALA A 602 17.18 10.74 15.75
N ALA A 603 17.76 10.30 14.63
CA ALA A 603 17.07 9.45 13.65
C ALA A 603 16.76 8.05 14.19
N SER A 604 17.63 7.47 15.00
CA SER A 604 17.40 6.15 15.64
C SER A 604 16.26 6.18 16.67
N ALA A 605 15.95 7.35 17.24
CA ALA A 605 14.83 7.57 18.15
C ALA A 605 13.55 8.08 17.46
N ASP A 606 13.57 8.29 16.14
CA ASP A 606 12.44 8.81 15.39
C ASP A 606 11.26 7.83 15.42
N ALA A 607 10.05 8.36 15.57
CA ALA A 607 8.82 7.55 15.55
C ALA A 607 8.57 6.89 14.20
N ARG A 608 9.09 7.49 13.11
CA ARG A 608 8.93 7.02 11.73
C ARG A 608 9.90 5.88 11.45
N GLY A 609 9.38 4.67 11.18
CA GLY A 609 10.18 3.48 10.90
C GLY A 609 11.14 3.66 9.73
N TYR A 610 10.67 4.29 8.67
CA TYR A 610 11.50 4.56 7.50
C TYR A 610 12.70 5.50 7.78
N VAL A 611 12.57 6.47 8.70
CA VAL A 611 13.68 7.33 9.10
C VAL A 611 14.75 6.54 9.85
N ARG A 612 14.32 5.66 10.78
CA ARG A 612 15.24 4.75 11.50
C ARG A 612 15.99 3.82 10.54
N ASN A 613 15.27 3.26 9.55
CA ASN A 613 15.86 2.35 8.55
C ASN A 613 16.86 3.09 7.65
N THR A 614 16.55 4.32 7.23
CA THR A 614 17.47 5.17 6.46
C THR A 614 18.74 5.47 7.26
N ALA A 615 18.62 5.82 8.52
CA ALA A 615 19.77 6.07 9.38
C ALA A 615 20.66 4.82 9.55
N ALA A 616 20.03 3.66 9.79
CA ALA A 616 20.73 2.39 9.90
C ALA A 616 21.47 1.99 8.60
N ARG A 617 20.97 2.38 7.44
CA ARG A 617 21.57 2.07 6.13
C ARG A 617 22.69 3.04 5.76
N LEU A 618 22.50 4.33 6.00
CA LEU A 618 23.44 5.38 5.55
C LEU A 618 24.62 5.63 6.50
N LEU A 619 24.46 5.37 7.80
CA LEU A 619 25.43 5.79 8.79
C LEU A 619 26.31 4.62 9.28
N PRO A 620 27.61 4.89 9.67
CA PRO A 620 28.52 3.88 10.15
C PRO A 620 27.98 3.14 11.40
N GLY A 621 28.12 1.82 11.44
CA GLY A 621 27.64 0.97 12.53
C GLY A 621 26.16 0.56 12.42
N GLY A 622 25.45 1.06 11.42
CA GLY A 622 24.13 0.56 11.08
C GLY A 622 24.21 -0.83 10.44
N THR A 623 23.33 -1.73 10.82
CA THR A 623 23.21 -3.04 10.16
C THR A 623 22.24 -2.88 9.00
N ALA A 624 22.75 -2.82 7.77
CA ALA A 624 21.96 -2.76 6.53
C ALA A 624 20.95 -3.93 6.39
N ASP A 625 21.09 -4.96 7.22
CA ASP A 625 20.28 -6.18 7.26
C ASP A 625 19.16 -6.18 8.32
N ALA A 626 18.85 -5.06 8.98
CA ALA A 626 17.76 -5.05 9.97
C ALA A 626 16.41 -5.49 9.37
N ALA A 627 16.18 -5.27 8.07
CA ALA A 627 15.00 -5.77 7.35
C ALA A 627 15.10 -7.25 6.97
N SER A 628 16.32 -7.84 6.87
CA SER A 628 16.57 -9.24 6.50
C SER A 628 16.59 -10.20 7.69
N GLN A 629 16.73 -9.72 8.92
CA GLN A 629 16.76 -10.57 10.12
C GLN A 629 15.35 -10.98 10.57
N ALA A 630 14.72 -11.85 9.79
CA ALA A 630 13.41 -12.45 10.09
C ALA A 630 13.42 -13.49 11.23
N ALA A 631 14.54 -13.75 11.91
CA ALA A 631 14.70 -14.87 12.83
C ALA A 631 14.36 -14.58 14.30
N ALA A 632 14.28 -13.33 14.73
CA ALA A 632 13.85 -12.99 16.10
C ALA A 632 12.71 -11.98 16.05
N VAL A 633 11.53 -12.39 16.53
CA VAL A 633 10.41 -11.47 16.69
C VAL A 633 10.78 -10.43 17.75
N PRO A 634 11.01 -9.15 17.39
CA PRO A 634 11.43 -8.17 18.39
C PRO A 634 10.27 -7.89 19.36
N PRO A 635 10.56 -7.64 20.65
CA PRO A 635 9.55 -7.14 21.56
C PRO A 635 9.06 -5.77 21.07
N LEU A 636 7.74 -5.64 20.86
CA LEU A 636 7.11 -4.41 20.38
C LEU A 636 6.96 -3.35 21.49
N GLY A 637 7.39 -3.63 22.70
CA GLY A 637 7.45 -2.70 23.81
C GLY A 637 6.99 -3.26 25.13
N THR A 638 7.18 -2.45 26.19
CA THR A 638 6.74 -2.74 27.55
C THR A 638 5.81 -1.64 28.04
N PHE A 639 4.67 -2.02 28.59
CA PHE A 639 3.58 -1.14 29.03
C PHE A 639 3.13 -1.50 30.45
N ASP A 640 2.40 -0.60 31.09
CA ASP A 640 1.78 -0.89 32.37
C ASP A 640 0.49 -1.68 32.14
N VAL A 641 -0.24 -1.37 31.04
CA VAL A 641 -1.48 -2.05 30.68
C VAL A 641 -1.53 -2.30 29.16
N ALA A 642 -1.93 -3.49 28.76
CA ALA A 642 -2.36 -3.82 27.41
C ALA A 642 -3.89 -4.01 27.37
N VAL A 643 -4.56 -3.31 26.45
CA VAL A 643 -6.00 -3.45 26.19
C VAL A 643 -6.15 -4.07 24.79
N THR A 644 -6.96 -5.13 24.66
CA THR A 644 -7.21 -5.76 23.35
C THR A 644 -8.61 -5.44 22.86
N GLY A 645 -8.74 -5.10 21.56
CA GLY A 645 -10.01 -4.72 20.94
C GLY A 645 -9.99 -3.28 20.46
N ALA A 646 -11.03 -2.87 19.71
CA ALA A 646 -11.13 -1.53 19.13
C ALA A 646 -12.56 -0.95 19.21
N GLY A 647 -13.42 -1.57 19.97
CA GLY A 647 -14.77 -1.08 20.23
C GLY A 647 -14.78 0.12 21.18
N THR A 648 -15.95 0.70 21.36
CA THR A 648 -16.14 1.88 22.21
C THR A 648 -15.67 1.63 23.67
N ALA A 649 -15.94 0.43 24.23
CA ALA A 649 -15.54 0.09 25.59
C ALA A 649 -14.01 0.07 25.75
N GLU A 650 -13.31 -0.54 24.81
CA GLU A 650 -11.86 -0.69 24.83
C GLU A 650 -11.17 0.68 24.65
N VAL A 651 -11.69 1.52 23.76
CA VAL A 651 -11.19 2.89 23.53
C VAL A 651 -11.35 3.74 24.80
N ILE A 652 -12.53 3.72 25.44
CA ILE A 652 -12.78 4.46 26.70
C ILE A 652 -11.93 3.92 27.85
N CYS A 653 -11.80 2.60 27.95
CA CYS A 653 -10.95 1.96 28.97
C CYS A 653 -9.48 2.40 28.82
N ALA A 654 -8.93 2.32 27.61
CA ALA A 654 -7.56 2.72 27.33
C ALA A 654 -7.34 4.21 27.62
N ALA A 655 -8.26 5.08 27.18
CA ALA A 655 -8.21 6.52 27.45
C ALA A 655 -8.28 6.84 28.95
N ALA A 656 -9.18 6.20 29.70
CA ALA A 656 -9.30 6.40 31.12
C ALA A 656 -8.01 6.05 31.87
N LEU A 657 -7.38 4.93 31.52
CA LEU A 657 -6.10 4.50 32.09
C LEU A 657 -4.94 5.43 31.69
N GLY A 658 -4.88 5.84 30.44
CA GLY A 658 -3.85 6.76 29.94
C GLY A 658 -3.91 8.13 30.65
N LEU A 659 -5.12 8.68 30.87
CA LEU A 659 -5.33 9.93 31.59
C LEU A 659 -4.89 9.87 33.08
N THR A 660 -4.72 8.68 33.67
CA THR A 660 -4.10 8.51 34.98
C THR A 660 -2.56 8.44 34.94
N GLY A 661 -1.94 8.59 33.77
CA GLY A 661 -0.50 8.54 33.58
C GLY A 661 0.09 7.15 33.36
N LYS A 662 -0.74 6.10 33.25
CA LYS A 662 -0.26 4.74 32.93
C LYS A 662 0.19 4.68 31.46
N ARG A 663 1.26 3.93 31.18
CA ARG A 663 1.70 3.60 29.82
C ARG A 663 0.79 2.51 29.27
N VAL A 664 -0.13 2.89 28.41
CA VAL A 664 -1.17 1.99 27.86
C VAL A 664 -0.90 1.72 26.38
N VAL A 665 -1.07 0.44 25.97
CA VAL A 665 -1.18 0.05 24.57
C VAL A 665 -2.57 -0.49 24.28
N LEU A 666 -3.16 -0.03 23.18
CA LEU A 666 -4.41 -0.57 22.63
C LEU A 666 -4.08 -1.41 21.39
N LEU A 667 -4.38 -2.71 21.45
CA LEU A 667 -4.22 -3.65 20.33
C LEU A 667 -5.52 -3.70 19.52
N ALA A 668 -5.57 -2.96 18.41
CA ALA A 668 -6.71 -2.90 17.53
C ALA A 668 -6.61 -3.97 16.43
N PRO A 669 -7.58 -4.89 16.30
CA PRO A 669 -7.52 -5.99 15.32
C PRO A 669 -7.61 -5.53 13.86
N GLY A 670 -8.14 -4.35 13.63
CA GLY A 670 -8.21 -3.69 12.30
C GLY A 670 -7.62 -2.30 12.33
N SER A 671 -8.02 -1.46 11.38
CA SER A 671 -7.53 -0.08 11.23
C SER A 671 -8.47 0.99 11.81
N ALA A 672 -9.58 0.61 12.46
CA ALA A 672 -10.60 1.52 12.98
C ALA A 672 -10.78 1.40 14.48
N LEU A 673 -11.23 2.48 15.11
CA LEU A 673 -11.60 2.59 16.52
C LEU A 673 -13.11 2.87 16.65
N MET A 674 -13.69 2.57 17.82
CA MET A 674 -15.14 2.65 18.06
C MET A 674 -15.92 1.92 16.96
N THR A 675 -15.52 0.67 16.72
CA THR A 675 -15.92 -0.11 15.52
C THR A 675 -17.42 -0.28 15.36
N GLU A 676 -18.18 -0.23 16.43
CA GLU A 676 -19.65 -0.25 16.40
C GLU A 676 -20.20 0.93 15.59
N VAL A 677 -19.58 2.11 15.70
CA VAL A 677 -19.97 3.32 14.95
C VAL A 677 -19.30 3.35 13.59
N THR A 678 -17.99 3.20 13.56
CA THR A 678 -17.17 3.49 12.39
C THR A 678 -17.28 2.42 11.30
N ARG A 679 -17.40 1.15 11.68
CA ARG A 679 -17.44 -0.01 10.77
C ARG A 679 -18.85 -0.60 10.62
N SER A 680 -19.65 -0.65 11.70
CA SER A 680 -20.97 -1.26 11.68
C SER A 680 -22.13 -0.26 11.53
N ARG A 681 -21.84 1.05 11.54
CA ARG A 681 -22.84 2.14 11.40
C ARG A 681 -23.93 2.16 12.48
N LEU A 682 -23.62 1.76 13.69
CA LEU A 682 -24.47 1.97 14.87
C LEU A 682 -24.25 3.40 15.37
N THR A 683 -25.01 4.35 14.87
CA THR A 683 -24.76 5.80 15.07
C THR A 683 -25.58 6.43 16.20
N ALA A 684 -26.65 5.79 16.69
CA ALA A 684 -27.49 6.33 17.76
C ALA A 684 -26.67 6.55 19.05
N PHE A 685 -26.76 7.75 19.64
CA PHE A 685 -25.92 8.14 20.78
C PHE A 685 -26.69 9.03 21.77
N HIS A 686 -27.25 8.40 22.81
CA HIS A 686 -27.97 9.05 23.89
C HIS A 686 -27.46 8.55 25.24
N GLY A 687 -27.55 9.36 26.28
CA GLY A 687 -27.27 8.97 27.67
C GLY A 687 -25.79 9.03 28.09
N ALA A 688 -24.84 9.23 27.14
CA ALA A 688 -23.42 9.34 27.48
C ALA A 688 -23.07 10.64 28.24
N ASP A 689 -23.86 11.68 28.06
CA ASP A 689 -23.73 12.97 28.73
C ASP A 689 -24.02 12.91 30.26
N LYS A 690 -24.60 11.81 30.72
CA LYS A 690 -24.81 11.52 32.16
C LYS A 690 -23.54 11.06 32.88
N GLN A 691 -22.45 10.77 32.13
CA GLN A 691 -21.20 10.26 32.69
C GLN A 691 -20.22 11.40 33.00
N GLU A 692 -19.72 11.45 34.25
CA GLU A 692 -18.80 12.50 34.71
C GLU A 692 -17.32 12.15 34.56
N ALA A 693 -16.99 10.94 34.10
CA ALA A 693 -15.61 10.48 33.95
C ALA A 693 -14.80 11.33 32.98
N ALA A 694 -13.54 11.60 33.31
CA ALA A 694 -12.66 12.48 32.51
C ALA A 694 -12.53 12.05 31.06
N ALA A 695 -12.39 10.75 30.79
CA ALA A 695 -12.29 10.21 29.43
C ALA A 695 -13.58 10.47 28.62
N VAL A 696 -14.75 10.36 29.24
CA VAL A 696 -16.04 10.60 28.57
C VAL A 696 -16.25 12.09 28.30
N ARG A 697 -15.98 12.94 29.29
CA ARG A 697 -16.03 14.39 29.05
C ARG A 697 -15.14 14.82 27.90
N LYS A 698 -13.94 14.26 27.85
CA LYS A 698 -12.97 14.53 26.77
C LYS A 698 -13.47 14.03 25.42
N LEU A 699 -14.01 12.80 25.35
CA LEU A 699 -14.65 12.29 24.15
C LEU A 699 -15.79 13.22 23.66
N LEU A 700 -16.70 13.61 24.54
CA LEU A 700 -17.82 14.49 24.19
C LEU A 700 -17.36 15.86 23.70
N GLU A 701 -16.30 16.42 24.31
CA GLU A 701 -15.66 17.65 23.85
C GLU A 701 -15.15 17.49 22.42
N LEU A 702 -14.41 16.41 22.13
CA LEU A 702 -13.82 16.14 20.82
C LEU A 702 -14.91 15.86 19.76
N LEU A 703 -15.93 15.07 20.09
CA LEU A 703 -17.05 14.81 19.19
C LEU A 703 -17.78 16.11 18.79
N ARG A 704 -17.98 17.05 19.73
CA ARG A 704 -18.57 18.36 19.43
C ARG A 704 -17.63 19.22 18.58
N LYS A 705 -16.34 19.25 18.94
CA LYS A 705 -15.32 20.03 18.22
C LYS A 705 -15.15 19.59 16.76
N GLU A 706 -15.15 18.29 16.50
CA GLU A 706 -15.06 17.73 15.14
C GLU A 706 -16.41 17.79 14.39
N GLY A 707 -17.52 18.15 15.05
CA GLY A 707 -18.85 18.10 14.44
C GLY A 707 -19.40 16.67 14.27
N ALA A 708 -18.85 15.72 15.03
CA ALA A 708 -19.17 14.30 14.92
C ALA A 708 -20.50 13.93 15.61
N TRP A 709 -21.12 14.82 16.38
CA TRP A 709 -22.33 14.57 17.13
C TRP A 709 -23.37 15.68 16.91
N ASN A 710 -24.56 15.32 16.42
CA ASN A 710 -25.67 16.24 16.17
C ASN A 710 -26.72 16.31 17.32
N GLY A 711 -26.47 15.65 18.44
CA GLY A 711 -27.37 15.54 19.57
C GLY A 711 -28.06 14.18 19.68
N GLU A 712 -28.24 13.47 18.59
CA GLU A 712 -28.89 12.16 18.49
C GLU A 712 -28.00 11.06 17.91
N GLN A 713 -27.15 11.41 16.97
CA GLN A 713 -26.34 10.47 16.19
C GLN A 713 -24.88 10.90 16.11
N LEU A 714 -24.02 9.90 15.89
CA LEU A 714 -22.60 10.08 15.58
C LEU A 714 -22.35 9.96 14.08
N GLU A 715 -21.54 10.86 13.53
CA GLU A 715 -20.99 10.76 12.18
C GLU A 715 -19.80 9.80 12.22
N PRO A 716 -19.80 8.70 11.44
CA PRO A 716 -18.81 7.64 11.61
C PRO A 716 -17.37 8.03 11.34
N VAL A 717 -17.09 8.81 10.29
CA VAL A 717 -15.73 9.22 9.93
C VAL A 717 -15.17 10.21 10.94
N LEU A 718 -15.97 11.22 11.33
CA LEU A 718 -15.58 12.20 12.34
C LEU A 718 -15.43 11.58 13.74
N THR A 719 -16.20 10.54 14.05
CA THR A 719 -16.07 9.76 15.29
C THR A 719 -14.70 9.05 15.35
N GLN A 720 -14.23 8.49 14.24
CA GLN A 720 -12.88 7.93 14.16
C GLN A 720 -11.81 8.99 14.48
N LEU A 721 -11.94 10.18 13.90
CA LEU A 721 -10.99 11.29 14.13
C LEU A 721 -11.00 11.76 15.60
N ALA A 722 -12.18 11.78 16.23
CA ALA A 722 -12.32 12.11 17.65
C ALA A 722 -11.69 11.02 18.54
N ALA A 723 -11.87 9.75 18.20
CA ALA A 723 -11.28 8.64 18.94
C ALA A 723 -9.75 8.61 18.85
N ASP A 724 -9.17 8.85 17.65
CA ASP A 724 -7.71 8.97 17.48
C ASP A 724 -7.15 10.08 18.40
N ARG A 725 -7.77 11.26 18.42
CA ARG A 725 -7.36 12.37 19.30
C ARG A 725 -7.51 12.08 20.77
N LEU A 726 -8.59 11.42 21.15
CA LEU A 726 -8.80 11.03 22.56
C LEU A 726 -7.64 10.18 23.07
N LEU A 727 -7.24 9.18 22.30
CA LEU A 727 -6.15 8.27 22.69
C LEU A 727 -4.78 8.97 22.64
N GLU A 728 -4.54 9.83 21.66
CA GLU A 728 -3.32 10.64 21.58
C GLU A 728 -3.19 11.58 22.80
N GLU A 729 -4.24 12.36 23.13
CA GLU A 729 -4.25 13.27 24.28
C GLU A 729 -4.20 12.53 25.63
N ALA A 730 -4.64 11.26 25.67
CA ALA A 730 -4.50 10.37 26.83
C ALA A 730 -3.13 9.66 26.89
N GLY A 731 -2.22 9.87 25.95
CA GLY A 731 -0.92 9.23 25.89
C GLY A 731 -0.96 7.72 25.60
N VAL A 732 -2.04 7.21 25.02
CA VAL A 732 -2.22 5.81 24.68
C VAL A 732 -1.55 5.51 23.33
N ARG A 733 -0.73 4.47 23.28
CA ARG A 733 -0.20 3.96 22.01
C ARG A 733 -1.18 2.96 21.38
N VAL A 734 -1.54 3.19 20.13
CA VAL A 734 -2.42 2.28 19.38
C VAL A 734 -1.59 1.46 18.41
N LEU A 735 -1.77 0.15 18.45
CA LEU A 735 -1.20 -0.78 17.46
C LEU A 735 -2.34 -1.32 16.59
N TYR A 736 -2.48 -0.80 15.40
CA TYR A 736 -3.47 -1.22 14.42
C TYR A 736 -3.08 -2.54 13.73
N GLU A 737 -4.06 -3.28 13.24
CA GLU A 737 -3.91 -4.57 12.55
C GLU A 737 -3.16 -5.62 13.41
N ALA A 738 -3.35 -5.56 14.73
CA ALA A 738 -2.71 -6.45 15.72
C ALA A 738 -3.76 -7.24 16.52
N ARG A 739 -3.65 -8.57 16.49
CA ARG A 739 -4.59 -9.50 17.15
C ARG A 739 -3.88 -10.34 18.19
N SER A 740 -4.44 -10.49 19.38
CA SER A 740 -3.88 -11.37 20.41
C SER A 740 -4.05 -12.84 20.03
N LEU A 741 -2.94 -13.60 20.03
CA LEU A 741 -2.92 -15.06 19.90
C LEU A 741 -3.05 -15.76 21.23
N GLY A 742 -2.62 -15.11 22.32
CA GLY A 742 -2.62 -15.63 23.66
C GLY A 742 -1.71 -14.82 24.57
N SER A 743 -1.64 -15.23 25.83
CA SER A 743 -0.76 -14.60 26.83
C SER A 743 -0.29 -15.60 27.86
N TRP A 744 0.87 -15.33 28.46
CA TRP A 744 1.41 -16.10 29.58
C TRP A 744 2.13 -15.19 30.59
N GLN A 745 2.30 -15.70 31.81
CA GLN A 745 3.01 -14.97 32.86
C GLN A 745 4.53 -15.19 32.71
N GLU A 746 5.31 -14.12 32.78
CA GLU A 746 6.77 -14.13 32.81
C GLU A 746 7.25 -13.22 33.95
N GLY A 747 7.51 -13.82 35.12
CA GLY A 747 7.78 -13.06 36.36
C GLY A 747 6.62 -12.17 36.77
N ALA A 748 6.84 -10.89 36.94
CA ALA A 748 5.80 -9.92 37.30
C ALA A 748 5.04 -9.35 36.07
N GLN A 749 5.42 -9.75 34.87
CA GLN A 749 4.85 -9.24 33.62
C GLN A 749 4.03 -10.32 32.91
N ILE A 750 3.03 -9.87 32.16
CA ILE A 750 2.28 -10.68 31.19
C ILE A 750 2.90 -10.44 29.80
N VAL A 751 3.29 -11.51 29.16
CA VAL A 751 3.68 -11.49 27.74
C VAL A 751 2.44 -11.77 26.90
N VAL A 752 2.10 -10.85 26.02
CA VAL A 752 0.99 -10.99 25.06
C VAL A 752 1.57 -11.30 23.71
N GLU A 753 1.27 -12.48 23.18
CA GLU A 753 1.59 -12.86 21.82
C GLU A 753 0.57 -12.28 20.85
N ILE A 754 1.04 -11.67 19.78
CA ILE A 754 0.18 -11.03 18.78
C ILE A 754 0.47 -11.55 17.38
N ALA A 755 -0.58 -11.62 16.56
CA ALA A 755 -0.52 -11.83 15.13
C ALA A 755 -0.64 -10.49 14.42
N THR A 756 0.25 -10.26 13.45
CA THR A 756 0.19 -9.16 12.49
C THR A 756 0.42 -9.71 11.08
N LYS A 757 0.20 -8.90 10.05
CA LYS A 757 0.58 -9.25 8.65
C LYS A 757 2.06 -9.59 8.52
N ASN A 758 2.89 -9.10 9.45
CA ASN A 758 4.34 -9.30 9.45
C ASN A 758 4.77 -10.57 10.23
N GLY A 759 3.83 -11.37 10.70
CA GLY A 759 4.06 -12.54 11.51
C GLY A 759 3.74 -12.32 12.97
N ARG A 760 4.39 -13.11 13.85
CA ARG A 760 4.22 -13.03 15.30
C ARG A 760 4.95 -11.82 15.90
N GLY A 761 4.39 -11.25 16.96
CA GLY A 761 5.01 -10.20 17.77
C GLY A 761 4.74 -10.43 19.26
N PHE A 762 5.46 -9.72 20.13
CA PHE A 762 5.27 -9.80 21.58
C PHE A 762 5.22 -8.42 22.21
N ILE A 763 4.31 -8.26 23.17
CA ILE A 763 4.23 -7.09 24.05
C ILE A 763 4.34 -7.57 25.50
N ARG A 764 5.06 -6.84 26.33
CA ARG A 764 5.07 -7.05 27.79
C ARG A 764 4.19 -6.01 28.49
N ALA A 765 3.36 -6.45 29.41
CA ALA A 765 2.48 -5.57 30.17
C ALA A 765 2.40 -5.99 31.65
N GLY A 766 2.16 -5.03 32.55
CA GLY A 766 1.87 -5.31 33.94
C GLY A 766 0.46 -5.91 34.12
N SER A 767 -0.48 -5.50 33.27
CA SER A 767 -1.86 -6.01 33.23
C SER A 767 -2.36 -6.19 31.82
N LEU A 768 -3.22 -7.18 31.59
CA LEU A 768 -3.91 -7.41 30.32
C LEU A 768 -5.41 -7.31 30.53
N LEU A 769 -6.06 -6.44 29.78
CA LEU A 769 -7.50 -6.34 29.70
C LEU A 769 -7.95 -6.91 28.35
N PRO A 770 -8.55 -8.11 28.35
CA PRO A 770 -9.08 -8.69 27.14
C PRO A 770 -10.28 -7.89 26.63
N SER A 771 -10.54 -7.96 25.32
CA SER A 771 -11.80 -7.47 24.72
C SER A 771 -13.00 -8.00 25.51
N GLY A 772 -14.01 -7.16 25.73
CA GLY A 772 -15.25 -7.55 26.45
C GLY A 772 -16.00 -8.72 25.81
N ASP A 773 -15.65 -9.08 24.56
CA ASP A 773 -16.16 -10.24 23.84
C ASP A 773 -15.44 -11.57 24.18
N GLY A 774 -14.50 -11.52 25.15
CA GLY A 774 -13.55 -12.58 25.53
C GLY A 774 -14.13 -13.76 26.31
N LYS A 775 -15.43 -14.03 26.27
CA LYS A 775 -15.95 -15.36 26.59
C LYS A 775 -16.01 -16.17 25.32
N GLY A 776 -15.00 -17.01 25.18
CA GLY A 776 -14.87 -17.97 24.11
C GLY A 776 -16.18 -18.67 23.74
N ASN A 777 -16.42 -18.75 22.45
CA ASN A 777 -17.19 -19.78 21.76
C ASN A 777 -18.51 -20.28 22.43
N SER A 778 -19.36 -19.39 22.88
CA SER A 778 -20.78 -19.72 22.79
C SER A 778 -21.29 -19.14 21.47
N ARG A 779 -21.36 -19.95 20.40
CA ARG A 779 -22.19 -19.68 19.25
C ARG A 779 -23.57 -19.36 19.80
N ARG A 780 -23.94 -18.08 19.78
CA ARG A 780 -25.31 -17.68 20.11
C ARG A 780 -26.03 -17.54 18.78
N GLU A 781 -27.21 -18.09 18.72
CA GLU A 781 -28.17 -18.01 17.61
C GLU A 781 -28.71 -16.56 17.43
N SER A 782 -27.82 -15.57 17.42
CA SER A 782 -28.22 -14.16 17.23
C SER A 782 -28.26 -13.84 15.73
N PRO A 783 -29.33 -13.17 15.27
CA PRO A 783 -29.43 -12.77 13.86
C PRO A 783 -28.33 -11.78 13.50
N LEU A 784 -27.78 -11.92 12.29
CA LEU A 784 -26.69 -11.08 11.76
C LEU A 784 -27.27 -9.90 10.96
N THR A 785 -26.68 -8.73 11.11
CA THR A 785 -27.11 -7.52 10.39
C THR A 785 -25.95 -6.88 9.64
N LEU A 786 -26.16 -6.52 8.36
CA LEU A 786 -25.25 -5.74 7.54
C LEU A 786 -25.93 -4.44 7.12
N THR A 787 -25.20 -3.33 7.20
CA THR A 787 -25.70 -2.00 6.87
C THR A 787 -25.11 -1.51 5.55
N ALA A 788 -25.91 -0.84 4.72
CA ALA A 788 -25.43 -0.07 3.56
C ALA A 788 -25.83 1.40 3.67
N VAL A 789 -25.06 2.27 3.08
CA VAL A 789 -25.30 3.72 3.02
C VAL A 789 -25.87 4.07 1.66
N LEU A 790 -27.08 4.62 1.62
CA LEU A 790 -27.74 5.19 0.46
C LEU A 790 -27.62 6.71 0.52
N THR A 791 -27.29 7.36 -0.60
CA THR A 791 -27.16 8.82 -0.75
C THR A 791 -28.10 9.34 -1.85
N GLY A 792 -28.31 10.66 -1.90
CA GLY A 792 -29.22 11.28 -2.86
C GLY A 792 -30.69 10.97 -2.56
N THR A 793 -31.01 10.76 -1.29
CA THR A 793 -32.37 10.48 -0.83
C THR A 793 -33.01 11.71 -0.20
N GLU A 794 -34.35 11.73 -0.14
CA GLU A 794 -35.06 12.66 0.75
C GLU A 794 -35.05 12.09 2.20
N PRO A 795 -35.13 12.97 3.21
CA PRO A 795 -35.26 12.51 4.59
C PRO A 795 -36.43 11.53 4.78
N LEU A 796 -36.19 10.49 5.56
CA LEU A 796 -37.26 9.50 5.87
C LEU A 796 -38.42 10.17 6.62
N ARG A 797 -39.67 9.93 6.17
CA ARG A 797 -40.86 10.30 6.94
C ARG A 797 -40.88 9.46 8.24
N GLN A 798 -41.36 10.05 9.34
CA GLN A 798 -41.39 9.42 10.68
C GLN A 798 -42.06 8.03 10.69
N GLU A 799 -43.08 7.78 9.87
CA GLU A 799 -43.81 6.52 9.84
C GLU A 799 -43.02 5.31 9.28
N GLY A 800 -41.91 5.54 8.56
CA GLY A 800 -41.07 4.48 7.96
C GLY A 800 -39.72 4.27 8.65
N ASN A 801 -39.32 5.20 9.54
CA ASN A 801 -38.00 5.21 10.12
C ASN A 801 -37.84 4.13 11.21
N GLY A 802 -36.80 3.30 11.09
CA GLY A 802 -36.37 2.37 12.13
C GLY A 802 -37.20 1.09 12.30
N ARG A 803 -38.23 0.84 11.47
CA ARG A 803 -39.06 -0.38 11.59
C ARG A 803 -38.54 -1.51 10.71
N TRP A 804 -38.38 -2.70 11.29
CA TRP A 804 -38.08 -3.94 10.56
C TRP A 804 -39.28 -4.42 9.77
N GLN A 805 -39.05 -4.80 8.51
CA GLN A 805 -40.08 -5.35 7.63
C GLN A 805 -39.65 -6.71 7.09
N PRO A 806 -40.53 -7.72 7.08
CA PRO A 806 -40.21 -9.03 6.54
C PRO A 806 -40.00 -8.98 5.03
N TRP A 807 -38.95 -9.70 4.58
CA TRP A 807 -38.62 -9.87 3.19
C TRP A 807 -38.24 -11.33 2.92
N ARG A 808 -38.58 -11.85 1.75
CA ARG A 808 -38.20 -13.20 1.32
C ARG A 808 -37.39 -13.16 0.05
N MET A 809 -36.26 -13.90 0.08
CA MET A 809 -35.42 -14.14 -1.07
C MET A 809 -35.30 -15.67 -1.24
N GLY A 810 -36.10 -16.26 -2.16
CA GLY A 810 -36.25 -17.72 -2.24
C GLY A 810 -36.79 -18.29 -0.91
N ASP A 811 -36.08 -19.25 -0.32
CA ASP A 811 -36.43 -19.86 0.99
C ASP A 811 -35.93 -19.04 2.18
N LEU A 812 -35.11 -18.04 1.96
CA LEU A 812 -34.55 -17.20 3.03
C LEU A 812 -35.59 -16.22 3.55
N ARG A 813 -35.77 -16.21 4.87
CA ARG A 813 -36.59 -15.21 5.60
C ARG A 813 -35.65 -14.15 6.14
N LEU A 814 -35.76 -12.93 5.63
CA LEU A 814 -34.91 -11.79 5.94
C LEU A 814 -35.76 -10.65 6.52
N LEU A 815 -35.10 -9.68 7.15
CA LEU A 815 -35.72 -8.43 7.56
C LEU A 815 -34.95 -7.26 6.97
N LEU A 816 -35.68 -6.27 6.44
CA LEU A 816 -35.13 -5.00 5.95
C LEU A 816 -35.57 -3.86 6.85
N ARG A 817 -34.66 -2.92 7.12
CA ARG A 817 -34.95 -1.70 7.85
C ARG A 817 -34.26 -0.51 7.17
N LEU A 818 -34.98 0.61 7.07
CA LEU A 818 -34.38 1.91 6.69
C LEU A 818 -34.28 2.78 7.93
N ARG A 819 -33.12 3.41 8.13
CA ARG A 819 -32.89 4.38 9.19
C ARG A 819 -32.38 5.67 8.58
N GLN A 820 -32.78 6.83 9.14
CA GLN A 820 -32.17 8.10 8.75
C GLN A 820 -30.69 8.06 9.12
N GLY A 821 -29.82 8.46 8.18
CA GLY A 821 -28.39 8.64 8.39
C GLY A 821 -28.10 9.94 9.12
N PHE A 822 -26.80 10.21 9.32
CA PHE A 822 -26.35 11.44 9.99
C PHE A 822 -26.72 12.70 9.20
N TYR A 823 -26.62 12.63 7.87
CA TYR A 823 -26.98 13.72 6.98
C TYR A 823 -28.41 13.56 6.45
N PRO A 824 -29.11 14.68 6.14
CA PRO A 824 -30.50 14.64 5.70
C PRO A 824 -30.75 13.84 4.41
N ASP A 825 -29.77 13.79 3.50
CA ASP A 825 -29.81 13.09 2.21
C ASP A 825 -29.22 11.69 2.28
N GLU A 826 -29.04 11.13 3.49
CA GLU A 826 -28.42 9.85 3.74
C GLU A 826 -29.39 8.90 4.46
N ILE A 827 -29.50 7.68 4.01
CA ILE A 827 -30.29 6.61 4.61
C ILE A 827 -29.41 5.38 4.83
N TYR A 828 -29.55 4.73 5.97
CA TYR A 828 -28.94 3.43 6.25
C TYR A 828 -29.95 2.32 5.94
N LEU A 829 -29.55 1.39 5.06
CA LEU A 829 -30.26 0.16 4.78
C LEU A 829 -29.67 -0.97 5.61
N ASP A 830 -30.42 -1.50 6.56
CA ASP A 830 -30.04 -2.68 7.34
C ASP A 830 -30.72 -3.92 6.75
N ILE A 831 -29.92 -4.99 6.54
CA ILE A 831 -30.42 -6.32 6.17
C ILE A 831 -30.08 -7.26 7.31
N ARG A 832 -31.10 -7.97 7.81
CA ARG A 832 -30.96 -8.96 8.87
C ARG A 832 -31.30 -10.35 8.38
N TRP A 833 -30.53 -11.34 8.77
CA TRP A 833 -30.75 -12.76 8.51
C TRP A 833 -30.42 -13.62 9.72
N PRO A 834 -31.06 -14.80 9.90
CA PRO A 834 -30.71 -15.73 10.96
C PRO A 834 -29.31 -16.35 10.73
N GLU A 835 -28.58 -16.64 11.80
CA GLU A 835 -27.23 -17.21 11.73
C GLU A 835 -27.19 -18.55 10.98
N GLU A 836 -28.24 -19.36 11.10
CA GLU A 836 -28.37 -20.61 10.33
C GLU A 836 -28.31 -20.41 8.83
N ALA A 837 -28.70 -19.25 8.32
CA ALA A 837 -28.64 -18.88 6.91
C ALA A 837 -27.26 -18.31 6.50
N ALA A 838 -26.33 -18.10 7.42
CA ALA A 838 -25.00 -17.54 7.11
C ALA A 838 -24.22 -18.41 6.11
N GLY A 839 -24.34 -19.73 6.21
CA GLY A 839 -23.70 -20.66 5.25
C GLY A 839 -24.31 -20.61 3.84
N THR A 840 -25.59 -20.25 3.69
CA THR A 840 -26.30 -20.16 2.41
C THR A 840 -26.31 -18.75 1.83
N ALA A 841 -26.27 -17.72 2.67
CA ALA A 841 -26.22 -16.31 2.27
C ALA A 841 -24.79 -15.85 1.85
N GLY A 842 -23.76 -16.64 2.16
CA GLY A 842 -22.38 -16.24 1.93
C GLY A 842 -21.98 -15.05 2.81
N SER A 843 -21.17 -14.14 2.30
CA SER A 843 -21.04 -12.81 2.90
C SER A 843 -22.36 -12.07 2.68
N GLY A 844 -22.91 -11.40 3.69
CA GLY A 844 -24.17 -10.64 3.60
C GLY A 844 -24.23 -9.64 2.43
N GLU A 845 -23.10 -9.33 1.86
CA GLU A 845 -22.91 -8.48 0.67
C GLU A 845 -23.72 -8.95 -0.53
N LEU A 846 -23.85 -10.28 -0.72
CA LEU A 846 -24.62 -10.86 -1.82
C LEU A 846 -26.12 -10.56 -1.71
N LEU A 847 -26.59 -10.15 -0.54
CA LEU A 847 -27.99 -9.74 -0.30
C LEU A 847 -28.27 -8.29 -0.73
N MET A 848 -27.24 -7.47 -0.95
CA MET A 848 -27.39 -6.03 -1.20
C MET A 848 -28.05 -5.73 -2.55
N VAL A 849 -27.64 -6.42 -3.61
CA VAL A 849 -28.25 -6.22 -4.95
C VAL A 849 -29.75 -6.51 -4.92
N PRO A 850 -30.21 -7.72 -4.55
CA PRO A 850 -31.64 -8.01 -4.51
C PRO A 850 -32.43 -7.16 -3.49
N ALA A 851 -31.81 -6.72 -2.39
CA ALA A 851 -32.47 -5.85 -1.43
C ALA A 851 -32.75 -4.44 -1.98
N VAL A 852 -31.79 -3.84 -2.69
CA VAL A 852 -31.95 -2.53 -3.34
C VAL A 852 -33.01 -2.60 -4.44
N GLU A 853 -33.01 -3.67 -5.27
CA GLU A 853 -34.04 -3.90 -6.29
C GLU A 853 -35.43 -3.97 -5.68
N GLU A 854 -35.62 -4.75 -4.61
CA GLU A 854 -36.88 -4.89 -3.91
C GLU A 854 -37.41 -3.59 -3.32
N LEU A 855 -36.53 -2.79 -2.67
CA LEU A 855 -36.91 -1.50 -2.11
C LEU A 855 -37.32 -0.49 -3.18
N ARG A 856 -36.71 -0.49 -4.37
CA ARG A 856 -37.14 0.33 -5.51
C ARG A 856 -38.49 -0.16 -6.02
N ARG A 857 -38.66 -1.46 -6.23
CA ARG A 857 -39.93 -2.05 -6.66
C ARG A 857 -41.10 -1.71 -5.71
N GLN A 858 -40.80 -1.57 -4.42
CA GLN A 858 -41.77 -1.15 -3.40
C GLN A 858 -41.97 0.38 -3.36
N GLY A 859 -41.21 1.17 -4.09
CA GLY A 859 -41.23 2.63 -4.05
C GLY A 859 -40.71 3.20 -2.70
N ARG A 860 -39.95 2.42 -1.93
CA ARG A 860 -39.45 2.82 -0.60
C ARG A 860 -38.16 3.64 -0.67
N ILE A 861 -37.42 3.52 -1.75
CA ILE A 861 -36.27 4.38 -2.06
C ILE A 861 -36.47 4.97 -3.48
N PRO A 862 -36.08 6.25 -3.71
CA PRO A 862 -36.15 6.85 -5.02
C PRO A 862 -35.25 6.14 -6.05
N ASP A 863 -35.63 6.20 -7.34
CA ASP A 863 -34.77 5.70 -8.42
C ASP A 863 -33.41 6.40 -8.48
N ALA A 864 -33.38 7.68 -8.08
CA ALA A 864 -32.16 8.48 -8.00
C ALA A 864 -31.24 8.14 -6.82
N ALA A 865 -31.72 7.37 -5.82
CA ALA A 865 -30.91 6.96 -4.68
C ALA A 865 -29.76 6.06 -5.14
N ALA A 866 -28.54 6.33 -4.64
CA ALA A 866 -27.34 5.56 -4.93
C ALA A 866 -26.85 4.84 -3.67
N LEU A 867 -26.55 3.53 -3.78
CA LEU A 867 -25.79 2.84 -2.75
C LEU A 867 -24.34 3.29 -2.84
N ALA A 868 -23.89 4.07 -1.87
CA ALA A 868 -22.57 4.67 -1.85
C ALA A 868 -21.51 3.79 -1.15
N TYR A 869 -21.93 2.97 -0.18
CA TYR A 869 -21.03 2.19 0.66
C TYR A 869 -21.75 1.03 1.35
N ILE A 870 -21.12 -0.13 1.42
CA ILE A 870 -21.50 -1.26 2.26
C ILE A 870 -20.59 -1.27 3.49
N ALA A 871 -21.18 -1.32 4.69
CA ALA A 871 -20.44 -1.34 5.94
C ALA A 871 -19.40 -2.46 6.01
N ASP A 872 -18.38 -2.24 6.81
CA ASP A 872 -17.21 -3.12 6.87
C ASP A 872 -17.45 -4.34 7.74
N ASP A 873 -18.29 -4.21 8.77
CA ASP A 873 -18.59 -5.27 9.73
C ASP A 873 -20.07 -5.64 9.74
N ILE A 874 -20.30 -6.93 9.92
CA ILE A 874 -21.60 -7.51 10.27
C ILE A 874 -21.71 -7.48 11.80
N TRP A 875 -22.84 -7.05 12.31
CA TRP A 875 -23.07 -6.98 13.76
C TRP A 875 -24.26 -7.83 14.19
N PRO A 876 -24.16 -8.57 15.34
CA PRO A 876 -25.28 -9.23 15.96
C PRO A 876 -26.14 -8.21 16.74
N GLU A 877 -27.47 -8.24 16.58
CA GLU A 877 -28.34 -7.27 17.26
C GLU A 877 -28.51 -7.58 18.75
N ASP A 878 -28.50 -8.85 19.10
CA ASP A 878 -28.55 -9.32 20.48
C ASP A 878 -27.12 -9.51 21.01
N LEU A 879 -26.35 -8.44 21.11
CA LEU A 879 -25.13 -8.48 21.92
C LEU A 879 -25.53 -8.77 23.38
N PRO A 880 -24.83 -9.70 24.07
CA PRO A 880 -25.27 -10.24 25.36
C PRO A 880 -25.15 -9.23 26.48
N TRP A 881 -25.94 -8.19 26.44
CA TRP A 881 -26.14 -7.27 27.56
C TRP A 881 -26.96 -7.84 28.66
N GLU A 882 -27.97 -8.65 28.31
CA GLU A 882 -29.00 -9.08 29.23
C GLU A 882 -28.58 -10.21 30.18
N SER A 883 -27.37 -10.82 29.98
CA SER A 883 -27.01 -12.03 30.74
C SER A 883 -25.64 -12.02 31.45
N SER A 884 -24.85 -10.96 31.36
CA SER A 884 -23.57 -10.87 32.07
C SER A 884 -23.59 -9.66 33.00
N GLY A 885 -23.63 -9.79 34.32
CA GLY A 885 -23.34 -8.84 35.42
C GLY A 885 -23.02 -7.36 35.14
N ASN A 886 -23.05 -6.92 33.90
CA ASN A 886 -22.87 -5.54 33.48
C ASN A 886 -24.11 -4.66 33.62
N ASP A 887 -25.29 -5.25 33.84
CA ASP A 887 -26.49 -4.51 34.21
C ASP A 887 -26.35 -3.82 35.59
N GLU A 888 -25.59 -4.44 36.49
CA GLU A 888 -25.28 -3.81 37.79
C GLU A 888 -24.42 -2.56 37.64
N ALA A 889 -23.44 -2.57 36.70
CA ALA A 889 -22.60 -1.40 36.44
C ALA A 889 -23.38 -0.28 35.73
N ALA A 890 -24.26 -0.62 34.79
CA ALA A 890 -25.14 0.35 34.12
C ALA A 890 -26.20 0.92 35.07
N GLN A 891 -26.80 0.09 35.92
CA GLN A 891 -27.73 0.53 36.97
C GLN A 891 -27.03 1.37 38.05
N ALA A 892 -25.83 0.99 38.45
CA ALA A 892 -25.02 1.78 39.39
C ALA A 892 -24.63 3.16 38.82
N ALA A 893 -24.53 3.27 37.48
CA ALA A 893 -24.28 4.53 36.77
C ALA A 893 -25.58 5.32 36.49
N GLY A 894 -26.75 4.90 36.95
CA GLY A 894 -28.01 5.60 36.77
C GLY A 894 -28.55 5.59 35.33
N MET A 895 -28.18 4.65 34.52
CA MET A 895 -28.62 4.54 33.12
C MET A 895 -30.00 3.91 33.00
N SER A 896 -30.86 4.48 32.16
CA SER A 896 -32.20 3.98 31.90
C SER A 896 -32.23 2.95 30.78
N LYS A 897 -33.36 2.24 30.59
CA LYS A 897 -33.58 1.34 29.45
C LYS A 897 -33.54 2.06 28.07
N GLU A 898 -33.64 3.39 28.07
CA GLU A 898 -33.65 4.23 26.88
C GLU A 898 -32.23 4.62 26.42
N ASP A 899 -31.22 4.39 27.27
CA ASP A 899 -29.82 4.72 26.92
C ASP A 899 -29.33 3.80 25.84
N THR A 900 -28.61 4.40 24.88
CA THR A 900 -28.14 3.67 23.68
C THR A 900 -27.05 2.65 23.97
N PHE A 901 -26.90 1.70 23.06
CA PHE A 901 -25.85 0.71 23.10
C PHE A 901 -24.44 1.32 23.28
N ILE A 902 -24.14 2.42 22.54
CA ILE A 902 -22.84 3.11 22.65
C ILE A 902 -22.61 3.67 24.05
N ALA A 903 -23.60 4.30 24.68
CA ALA A 903 -23.48 4.82 26.02
C ALA A 903 -23.22 3.71 27.06
N ARG A 904 -23.84 2.54 26.87
CA ARG A 904 -23.58 1.35 27.73
C ARG A 904 -22.17 0.81 27.54
N ARG A 905 -21.65 0.78 26.32
CA ARG A 905 -20.26 0.39 26.04
C ARG A 905 -19.25 1.35 26.70
N ILE A 906 -19.55 2.64 26.73
CA ILE A 906 -18.77 3.63 27.48
C ILE A 906 -18.69 3.25 28.96
N THR A 907 -19.85 2.94 29.60
CA THR A 907 -19.91 2.53 31.01
C THR A 907 -19.10 1.26 31.26
N ALA A 908 -19.18 0.26 30.38
CA ALA A 908 -18.41 -0.97 30.50
C ALA A 908 -16.89 -0.70 30.41
N GLY A 909 -16.46 0.21 29.56
CA GLY A 909 -15.04 0.60 29.44
C GLY A 909 -14.51 1.26 30.72
N LEU A 910 -15.29 2.14 31.33
CA LEU A 910 -14.95 2.76 32.62
C LEU A 910 -14.86 1.73 33.77
N ALA A 911 -15.80 0.79 33.83
CA ALA A 911 -15.77 -0.29 34.81
C ALA A 911 -14.55 -1.22 34.62
N ALA A 912 -14.14 -1.48 33.39
CA ALA A 912 -12.93 -2.26 33.10
C ALA A 912 -11.66 -1.51 33.54
N ALA A 913 -11.57 -0.21 33.29
CA ALA A 913 -10.44 0.62 33.72
C ALA A 913 -10.30 0.65 35.27
N ALA A 914 -11.40 0.73 35.98
CA ALA A 914 -11.42 0.77 37.47
C ALA A 914 -10.92 -0.53 38.13
N ARG A 915 -10.82 -1.65 37.38
CA ARG A 915 -10.31 -2.94 37.89
C ARG A 915 -8.79 -3.05 37.85
N VAL A 916 -8.10 -2.14 37.19
CA VAL A 916 -6.62 -2.15 37.09
C VAL A 916 -6.07 -1.57 38.41
N PRO A 917 -5.24 -2.32 39.17
CA PRO A 917 -4.66 -1.84 40.40
C PRO A 917 -3.79 -0.59 40.18
N ASP A 918 -3.88 0.37 41.10
CA ASP A 918 -2.91 1.45 41.23
C ASP A 918 -1.64 0.88 41.87
N HIS A 919 -0.71 0.43 41.05
CA HIS A 919 0.65 0.17 41.54
C HIS A 919 1.38 1.51 41.56
N SER A 920 1.41 2.14 42.73
CA SER A 920 2.27 3.27 43.07
C SER A 920 3.74 2.91 43.06
#